data_0bf6cb080e3d2385c4c50ef5ed4b5c37
#
_entry.id   0bf6cb080e3d2385c4c50ef5ed4b5c37
#
_cell.length_a   1.000
_cell.length_b   1.000
_cell.length_c   1.000
_cell.angle_alpha   90.00
_cell.angle_beta   90.00
_cell.angle_gamma   90.00
#
_symmetry.space_group_name_H-M   'P 1'
#
loop_
_entity.id
_entity.type
_entity.pdbx_description
1 polymer ?
#
loop_
_entity_poly.entity_id
_entity_poly.type
_entity_poly.pdbx_seq_one_letter_code
_entity_poly.pdbx_strand_id
1 'polypeptide(L)'
;MAKEELTPMMRQFHDMKAANPDAILLFRCGDFYETYCEDAVIASQVLGITLTKRNQKGANATTEMAGFPHHALDNYLPRLIRAGFRVAICDQLEDPKLTKKLVKRGITELVTPGVALGDNVLSSRENNFLAALHFGAANVGLSLLDISTGEYLVAEGDSEYIDKLLTGFAPKEVLIERGEKGKFEQLFSGHYFVFELDDWAFSETSARTKVLKHFDVQNLKGFGVDHLHTATTAAGAILTYLEQTQHHNIEHITRITRIEEQRYVRLDKFTIRNLELISTNHGDGTSLLSVLDRTLSPMGARLMRRWMLFPLRSVQDVERRLDSVEHFFREPEFRELCEMELGKVGDLERIVSKVATGRINPREMQQLRCALETVVVLKNACKQSAQESIRHIGEQLDACTTLRQRIERELRNDPPLTVNKGQVIADGVNAQLDELRNIQTSGKDYLLQIQEREIARTGIQSLKIGFNNVFGYYMEVRNTYKEFVPQEWIRKQTLVNAERYITQELKEYEEKILGAEDKILVLETRLYGELVAAAAEHIVALQRNAQALAELDVYHSFARLAMAQRYVRPVVDESEVLDIKAGRHPVIETLMPPGEEYVPNDVLLDTEQQQIIIITGPNMAGKSALLRQTALITLMAQIGSFVPADSARVGVVDKIFTRVGASDNISVGESTFMVEMSEAANIMNNITQRSLVLFDELGRGTSTYDGISIAWSIVEHLHERPKMHARTLFATHYHELNDMEERFSRIKNYNVSVREVDHRIVFLRKLARGGSEHSFGIHVARLAGMPNSIVQRAETILHQLETNNADNRQVLPASAENNHTDNGSSGTQLSFFQLDDPVLEAVRDEILHLDVNNLTPVEALNKLNDIRKIITGS
;
A
#
# COMPACT_ATOMS: atom_id res chain seq x y z
N MET A 1 -35.09 -0.53 40.40
CA MET A 1 -33.68 -0.20 40.28
C MET A 1 -33.54 1.32 40.28
N ALA A 2 -32.87 1.88 41.31
CA ALA A 2 -32.67 3.33 41.43
C ALA A 2 -31.85 3.82 40.21
N LYS A 3 -32.32 4.84 39.49
CA LYS A 3 -31.56 5.54 38.45
C LYS A 3 -30.31 6.11 39.12
N GLU A 4 -29.15 5.57 38.85
CA GLU A 4 -27.86 6.17 39.19
C GLU A 4 -27.83 7.59 38.61
N GLU A 5 -27.73 8.60 39.48
CA GLU A 5 -27.59 9.99 39.04
C GLU A 5 -26.15 10.22 38.52
N LEU A 6 -25.99 10.07 37.22
CA LEU A 6 -24.77 10.44 36.53
C LEU A 6 -24.49 11.93 36.74
N THR A 7 -23.20 12.28 36.96
CA THR A 7 -22.80 13.69 36.94
C THR A 7 -23.13 14.34 35.62
N PRO A 8 -23.42 15.65 35.55
CA PRO A 8 -23.77 16.31 34.29
C PRO A 8 -22.71 16.11 33.17
N MET A 9 -21.44 16.01 33.53
CA MET A 9 -20.34 15.75 32.59
C MET A 9 -20.38 14.30 32.07
N MET A 10 -20.59 13.31 32.94
CA MET A 10 -20.70 11.92 32.51
C MET A 10 -21.96 11.67 31.66
N ARG A 11 -23.01 12.45 31.89
CA ARG A 11 -24.20 12.41 31.02
C ARG A 11 -23.83 12.87 29.59
N GLN A 12 -23.11 13.99 29.44
CA GLN A 12 -22.61 14.42 28.13
C GLN A 12 -21.74 13.33 27.45
N PHE A 13 -20.86 12.68 28.23
CA PHE A 13 -20.03 11.58 27.69
C PHE A 13 -20.90 10.43 27.17
N HIS A 14 -21.85 9.95 27.99
CA HIS A 14 -22.70 8.83 27.58
C HIS A 14 -23.61 9.16 26.39
N ASP A 15 -24.13 10.37 26.32
CA ASP A 15 -24.96 10.83 25.20
C ASP A 15 -24.14 10.81 23.88
N MET A 16 -22.87 11.27 23.92
CA MET A 16 -21.99 11.28 22.76
C MET A 16 -21.50 9.87 22.39
N LYS A 17 -21.21 9.01 23.39
CA LYS A 17 -20.84 7.62 23.16
C LYS A 17 -22.00 6.81 22.59
N ALA A 18 -23.22 7.05 23.04
CA ALA A 18 -24.41 6.41 22.49
C ALA A 18 -24.67 6.79 21.02
N ALA A 19 -24.29 8.01 20.61
CA ALA A 19 -24.34 8.44 19.22
C ALA A 19 -23.22 7.83 18.34
N ASN A 20 -22.11 7.37 18.95
CA ASN A 20 -20.96 6.79 18.26
C ASN A 20 -20.45 5.55 19.01
N PRO A 21 -21.25 4.47 19.05
CA PRO A 21 -20.96 3.30 19.88
C PRO A 21 -19.67 2.58 19.46
N ASP A 22 -19.34 2.61 18.16
CA ASP A 22 -18.20 1.90 17.56
C ASP A 22 -16.89 2.68 17.62
N ALA A 23 -16.90 3.95 18.10
CA ALA A 23 -15.72 4.78 18.16
C ALA A 23 -15.19 4.93 19.58
N ILE A 24 -13.89 4.92 19.78
CA ILE A 24 -13.25 5.33 21.03
C ILE A 24 -13.46 6.83 21.19
N LEU A 25 -14.15 7.23 22.29
CA LEU A 25 -14.45 8.63 22.54
C LEU A 25 -13.33 9.28 23.37
N LEU A 26 -12.58 10.18 22.76
CA LEU A 26 -11.61 11.06 23.41
C LEU A 26 -12.33 12.33 23.86
N PHE A 27 -12.63 12.42 25.12
CA PHE A 27 -13.48 13.45 25.72
C PHE A 27 -12.62 14.52 26.40
N ARG A 28 -12.68 15.77 25.93
CA ARG A 28 -11.87 16.88 26.45
C ARG A 28 -12.31 17.28 27.85
N CYS A 29 -11.40 17.12 28.82
CA CYS A 29 -11.57 17.53 30.22
C CYS A 29 -10.43 18.48 30.63
N GLY A 30 -10.62 19.79 30.52
CA GLY A 30 -9.56 20.77 30.76
C GLY A 30 -8.38 20.57 29.87
N ASP A 31 -7.21 20.25 30.39
CA ASP A 31 -5.97 20.03 29.64
C ASP A 31 -5.73 18.59 29.19
N PHE A 32 -6.72 17.70 29.40
CA PHE A 32 -6.62 16.29 29.06
C PHE A 32 -7.71 15.87 28.07
N TYR A 33 -7.41 14.87 27.26
CA TYR A 33 -8.39 13.96 26.69
C TYR A 33 -8.51 12.75 27.59
N GLU A 34 -9.72 12.51 28.06
CA GLU A 34 -10.06 11.38 28.94
C GLU A 34 -10.98 10.43 28.18
N THR A 35 -10.85 9.15 28.42
CA THR A 35 -11.74 8.11 27.91
C THR A 35 -12.17 7.22 29.08
N TYR A 36 -13.38 6.62 29.01
CA TYR A 36 -14.01 5.93 30.12
C TYR A 36 -14.54 4.56 29.71
N CYS A 37 -14.81 3.70 30.70
CA CYS A 37 -15.37 2.36 30.55
C CYS A 37 -14.48 1.48 29.61
N GLU A 38 -15.08 0.76 28.66
CA GLU A 38 -14.38 -0.12 27.72
C GLU A 38 -13.36 0.64 26.87
N ASP A 39 -13.69 1.85 26.44
CA ASP A 39 -12.77 2.69 25.67
C ASP A 39 -11.48 2.97 26.44
N ALA A 40 -11.56 3.14 27.78
CA ALA A 40 -10.39 3.34 28.62
C ALA A 40 -9.47 2.10 28.66
N VAL A 41 -10.06 0.91 28.71
CA VAL A 41 -9.33 -0.36 28.72
C VAL A 41 -8.59 -0.53 27.38
N ILE A 42 -9.30 -0.35 26.26
CA ILE A 42 -8.72 -0.45 24.91
C ILE A 42 -7.61 0.59 24.72
N ALA A 43 -7.89 1.86 25.06
CA ALA A 43 -6.91 2.93 24.94
C ALA A 43 -5.67 2.68 25.81
N SER A 44 -5.83 2.19 27.04
CA SER A 44 -4.70 1.83 27.90
C SER A 44 -3.83 0.74 27.30
N GLN A 45 -4.43 -0.30 26.74
CA GLN A 45 -3.69 -1.42 26.11
C GLN A 45 -2.93 -0.97 24.85
N VAL A 46 -3.60 -0.24 23.95
CA VAL A 46 -3.02 0.17 22.66
C VAL A 46 -1.96 1.26 22.83
N LEU A 47 -2.23 2.24 23.70
CA LEU A 47 -1.35 3.40 23.89
C LEU A 47 -0.25 3.15 24.92
N GLY A 48 -0.40 2.14 25.80
CA GLY A 48 0.51 1.89 26.92
C GLY A 48 0.41 2.95 28.02
N ILE A 49 -0.77 3.57 28.17
CA ILE A 49 -1.03 4.57 29.23
C ILE A 49 -1.70 3.92 30.45
N THR A 50 -1.58 4.56 31.61
CA THR A 50 -2.09 4.02 32.87
C THR A 50 -3.61 4.00 32.91
N LEU A 51 -4.19 2.82 33.17
CA LEU A 51 -5.61 2.67 33.49
C LEU A 51 -5.84 3.03 34.95
N THR A 52 -6.69 4.02 35.21
CA THR A 52 -7.05 4.48 36.53
C THR A 52 -8.54 4.26 36.80
N LYS A 53 -8.96 4.41 38.06
CA LYS A 53 -10.38 4.33 38.47
C LYS A 53 -10.81 5.67 38.99
N ARG A 54 -11.90 6.20 38.44
CA ARG A 54 -12.52 7.44 38.93
C ARG A 54 -13.67 7.09 39.89
N ASN A 55 -13.56 7.55 41.13
CA ASN A 55 -14.64 7.41 42.09
C ASN A 55 -15.71 8.47 41.81
N GLN A 56 -16.97 8.07 41.63
CA GLN A 56 -18.08 9.00 41.55
C GLN A 56 -18.54 9.34 42.96
N LYS A 57 -18.51 10.64 43.32
CA LYS A 57 -19.05 11.09 44.63
C LYS A 57 -20.56 10.79 44.72
N GLY A 58 -20.94 9.86 45.59
CA GLY A 58 -22.34 9.49 45.78
C GLY A 58 -22.80 8.16 45.19
N ALA A 59 -21.98 7.45 44.42
CA ALA A 59 -22.28 6.10 43.95
C ALA A 59 -21.14 5.14 44.34
N ASN A 60 -21.50 3.91 44.72
CA ASN A 60 -20.51 2.83 45.00
C ASN A 60 -19.83 2.28 43.74
N ALA A 61 -20.00 2.92 42.59
CA ALA A 61 -19.45 2.48 41.31
C ALA A 61 -18.17 3.27 40.97
N THR A 62 -17.12 2.52 40.69
CA THR A 62 -15.87 3.04 40.14
C THR A 62 -15.89 2.89 38.61
N THR A 63 -15.66 3.99 37.88
CA THR A 63 -15.54 3.95 36.39
C THR A 63 -14.08 3.89 35.99
N GLU A 64 -13.73 2.98 35.14
CA GLU A 64 -12.39 2.90 34.56
C GLU A 64 -12.15 4.12 33.68
N MET A 65 -10.94 4.68 33.74
CA MET A 65 -10.54 5.90 33.05
C MET A 65 -9.08 5.80 32.62
N ALA A 66 -8.83 6.24 31.41
CA ALA A 66 -7.49 6.50 30.90
C ALA A 66 -7.46 7.88 30.22
N GLY A 67 -6.32 8.53 30.18
CA GLY A 67 -6.22 9.85 29.55
C GLY A 67 -4.79 10.30 29.34
N PHE A 68 -4.66 11.31 28.49
CA PHE A 68 -3.38 11.93 28.15
C PHE A 68 -3.55 13.45 27.94
N PRO A 69 -2.48 14.26 28.07
CA PRO A 69 -2.56 15.70 27.85
C PRO A 69 -3.01 16.03 26.42
N HIS A 70 -3.91 17.01 26.26
CA HIS A 70 -4.51 17.33 24.95
C HIS A 70 -3.50 17.70 23.88
N HIS A 71 -2.41 18.36 24.26
CA HIS A 71 -1.33 18.70 23.31
C HIS A 71 -0.55 17.50 22.79
N ALA A 72 -0.76 16.31 23.36
CA ALA A 72 -0.15 15.06 22.93
C ALA A 72 -1.06 14.25 21.97
N LEU A 73 -2.21 14.80 21.55
CA LEU A 73 -3.14 14.13 20.64
C LEU A 73 -2.44 13.60 19.38
N ASP A 74 -1.58 14.41 18.76
CA ASP A 74 -0.84 14.07 17.55
C ASP A 74 0.11 12.86 17.71
N ASN A 75 0.46 12.51 18.95
CA ASN A 75 1.31 11.34 19.23
C ASN A 75 0.48 10.08 19.53
N TYR A 76 -0.70 10.22 20.13
CA TYR A 76 -1.52 9.09 20.58
C TYR A 76 -2.59 8.67 19.56
N LEU A 77 -3.24 9.63 18.90
CA LEU A 77 -4.26 9.36 17.88
C LEU A 77 -3.76 8.42 16.76
N PRO A 78 -2.55 8.59 16.19
CA PRO A 78 -2.05 7.70 15.15
C PRO A 78 -1.94 6.24 15.58
N ARG A 79 -1.66 5.98 16.85
CA ARG A 79 -1.53 4.62 17.36
C ARG A 79 -2.87 3.91 17.44
N LEU A 80 -3.93 4.61 17.83
CA LEU A 80 -5.30 4.09 17.84
C LEU A 80 -5.79 3.80 16.41
N ILE A 81 -5.57 4.74 15.48
CA ILE A 81 -5.99 4.60 14.09
C ILE A 81 -5.25 3.45 13.40
N ARG A 82 -3.93 3.32 13.59
CA ARG A 82 -3.13 2.21 13.03
C ARG A 82 -3.53 0.85 13.61
N ALA A 83 -4.03 0.82 14.82
CA ALA A 83 -4.61 -0.38 15.42
C ALA A 83 -6.03 -0.71 14.89
N GLY A 84 -6.56 0.10 13.96
CA GLY A 84 -7.85 -0.12 13.31
C GLY A 84 -9.06 0.46 14.04
N PHE A 85 -8.85 1.25 15.08
CA PHE A 85 -9.95 1.85 15.83
C PHE A 85 -10.44 3.16 15.19
N ARG A 86 -11.74 3.36 15.25
CA ARG A 86 -12.39 4.65 14.97
C ARG A 86 -12.31 5.50 16.24
N VAL A 87 -12.01 6.78 16.10
CA VAL A 87 -11.79 7.67 17.24
C VAL A 87 -12.62 8.94 17.08
N ALA A 88 -13.56 9.17 18.01
CA ALA A 88 -14.34 10.40 18.08
C ALA A 88 -13.62 11.42 18.98
N ILE A 89 -13.24 12.56 18.40
CA ILE A 89 -12.62 13.66 19.14
C ILE A 89 -13.73 14.60 19.60
N CYS A 90 -13.85 14.75 20.91
CA CYS A 90 -14.83 15.62 21.54
C CYS A 90 -14.14 16.79 22.22
N ASP A 91 -14.34 17.99 21.68
CA ASP A 91 -13.77 19.23 22.19
C ASP A 91 -14.79 20.12 22.90
N GLN A 92 -14.26 21.10 23.65
CA GLN A 92 -15.04 22.16 24.28
C GLN A 92 -15.42 23.19 23.23
N LEU A 93 -16.73 23.40 23.03
CA LEU A 93 -17.27 24.37 22.06
C LEU A 93 -17.36 25.81 22.60
N GLU A 94 -17.10 25.98 23.89
CA GLU A 94 -17.19 27.25 24.61
C GLU A 94 -15.92 27.47 25.44
N ASP A 95 -15.48 28.73 25.56
CA ASP A 95 -14.35 29.06 26.44
C ASP A 95 -14.73 28.83 27.90
N PRO A 96 -14.03 27.97 28.66
CA PRO A 96 -14.29 27.71 30.06
C PRO A 96 -14.20 28.96 30.93
N LYS A 97 -13.45 30.00 30.54
CA LYS A 97 -13.29 31.26 31.27
C LYS A 97 -14.53 32.17 31.18
N LEU A 98 -15.33 32.00 30.13
CA LEU A 98 -16.49 32.84 29.84
C LEU A 98 -17.80 32.21 30.35
N THR A 99 -17.80 30.94 30.74
CA THR A 99 -19.00 30.18 31.11
C THR A 99 -19.00 29.83 32.61
N LYS A 100 -20.04 30.26 33.34
CA LYS A 100 -20.29 29.84 34.75
C LYS A 100 -21.03 28.50 34.88
N LYS A 101 -21.48 27.94 33.74
CA LYS A 101 -22.21 26.64 33.66
C LYS A 101 -21.25 25.54 33.17
N LEU A 102 -21.78 24.31 33.11
CA LEU A 102 -21.04 23.22 32.46
C LEU A 102 -20.72 23.59 31.02
N VAL A 103 -19.43 23.55 30.64
CA VAL A 103 -18.95 23.82 29.28
C VAL A 103 -19.59 22.84 28.30
N LYS A 104 -20.19 23.39 27.25
CA LYS A 104 -20.76 22.60 26.17
C LYS A 104 -19.65 21.94 25.37
N ARG A 105 -19.79 20.64 25.09
CA ARG A 105 -18.86 19.84 24.29
C ARG A 105 -19.58 19.26 23.10
N GLY A 106 -18.82 18.95 22.05
CA GLY A 106 -19.33 18.30 20.85
C GLY A 106 -18.24 17.53 20.14
N ILE A 107 -18.64 16.55 19.35
CA ILE A 107 -17.73 15.84 18.48
C ILE A 107 -17.33 16.79 17.35
N THR A 108 -16.04 17.12 17.28
CA THR A 108 -15.47 17.99 16.26
C THR A 108 -14.97 17.22 15.06
N GLU A 109 -14.57 15.95 15.25
CA GLU A 109 -14.06 15.10 14.20
C GLU A 109 -14.22 13.63 14.60
N LEU A 110 -14.59 12.77 13.64
CA LEU A 110 -14.53 11.32 13.76
C LEU A 110 -13.43 10.81 12.80
N VAL A 111 -12.28 10.47 13.39
CA VAL A 111 -11.13 9.96 12.63
C VAL A 111 -11.20 8.45 12.53
N THR A 112 -11.08 7.92 11.31
CA THR A 112 -11.08 6.48 11.04
C THR A 112 -9.87 6.12 10.16
N PRO A 113 -9.50 4.84 10.03
CA PRO A 113 -8.38 4.45 9.19
C PRO A 113 -8.45 4.97 7.75
N GLY A 114 -9.66 5.03 7.16
CA GLY A 114 -9.88 5.45 5.77
C GLY A 114 -9.96 6.96 5.55
N VAL A 115 -10.28 7.77 6.60
CA VAL A 115 -10.48 9.23 6.44
C VAL A 115 -9.50 10.06 7.26
N ALA A 116 -8.36 9.50 7.63
CA ALA A 116 -7.31 10.24 8.32
C ALA A 116 -6.65 11.27 7.40
N LEU A 117 -6.45 12.51 7.90
CA LEU A 117 -5.79 13.61 7.19
C LEU A 117 -4.44 14.02 7.82
N GLY A 118 -4.15 13.58 9.04
CA GLY A 118 -2.95 13.96 9.78
C GLY A 118 -1.69 13.27 9.25
N ASP A 119 -0.62 14.03 8.98
CA ASP A 119 0.66 13.49 8.48
C ASP A 119 1.28 12.43 9.40
N ASN A 120 1.01 12.50 10.71
CA ASN A 120 1.50 11.54 11.69
C ASN A 120 0.82 10.16 11.58
N VAL A 121 -0.38 10.11 10.98
CA VAL A 121 -1.15 8.88 10.72
C VAL A 121 -0.73 8.27 9.39
N LEU A 122 -0.59 9.11 8.37
CA LEU A 122 -0.39 8.74 6.97
C LEU A 122 1.06 8.35 6.67
N SER A 123 1.24 7.31 5.84
CA SER A 123 2.51 7.10 5.16
C SER A 123 2.64 8.10 4.01
N SER A 124 3.78 8.79 3.90
CA SER A 124 3.95 9.81 2.87
C SER A 124 3.98 9.24 1.44
N ARG A 125 4.54 8.05 1.26
CA ARG A 125 4.73 7.39 -0.05
C ARG A 125 3.58 6.47 -0.47
N GLU A 126 2.51 6.38 0.34
CA GLU A 126 1.34 5.54 0.07
C GLU A 126 0.07 6.36 0.11
N ASN A 127 -0.91 5.94 -0.69
CA ASN A 127 -2.28 6.45 -0.60
C ASN A 127 -2.99 5.89 0.64
N ASN A 128 -3.98 6.63 1.12
CA ASN A 128 -4.85 6.21 2.23
C ASN A 128 -6.28 6.05 1.73
N PHE A 129 -6.54 4.97 1.01
CA PHE A 129 -7.86 4.76 0.42
C PHE A 129 -8.91 4.30 1.44
N LEU A 130 -10.05 4.97 1.40
CA LEU A 130 -11.35 4.51 1.85
C LEU A 130 -12.04 3.84 0.66
N ALA A 131 -12.50 2.61 0.80
CA ALA A 131 -13.28 1.92 -0.22
C ALA A 131 -14.76 1.86 0.17
N ALA A 132 -15.65 1.82 -0.82
CA ALA A 132 -17.03 1.38 -0.65
C ALA A 132 -17.38 0.34 -1.73
N LEU A 133 -18.13 -0.69 -1.34
CA LEU A 133 -18.63 -1.71 -2.26
C LEU A 133 -20.15 -1.76 -2.22
N HIS A 134 -20.73 -1.86 -3.41
CA HIS A 134 -22.16 -2.14 -3.57
C HIS A 134 -22.36 -3.37 -4.44
N PHE A 135 -23.09 -4.34 -3.93
CA PHE A 135 -23.37 -5.61 -4.60
C PHE A 135 -24.63 -5.49 -5.46
N GLY A 136 -24.44 -5.31 -6.76
CA GLY A 136 -25.53 -5.39 -7.73
C GLY A 136 -25.97 -6.82 -8.04
N ALA A 137 -26.95 -6.96 -8.94
CA ALA A 137 -27.49 -8.26 -9.34
C ALA A 137 -26.49 -9.13 -10.13
N ALA A 138 -25.65 -8.49 -10.98
CA ALA A 138 -24.67 -9.19 -11.83
C ALA A 138 -23.22 -8.71 -11.59
N ASN A 139 -23.06 -7.48 -11.15
CA ASN A 139 -21.76 -6.82 -11.00
C ASN A 139 -21.59 -6.27 -9.60
N VAL A 140 -20.34 -6.08 -9.19
CA VAL A 140 -19.99 -5.36 -7.97
C VAL A 140 -19.46 -3.99 -8.35
N GLY A 141 -19.96 -2.94 -7.71
CA GLY A 141 -19.46 -1.58 -7.83
C GLY A 141 -18.46 -1.29 -6.72
N LEU A 142 -17.32 -0.76 -7.09
CA LEU A 142 -16.27 -0.30 -6.19
C LEU A 142 -16.07 1.20 -6.36
N SER A 143 -15.95 1.89 -5.24
CA SER A 143 -15.44 3.25 -5.20
C SER A 143 -14.27 3.34 -4.22
N LEU A 144 -13.24 4.10 -4.56
CA LEU A 144 -12.03 4.33 -3.77
C LEU A 144 -11.79 5.83 -3.65
N LEU A 145 -11.62 6.33 -2.44
CA LEU A 145 -11.31 7.74 -2.20
C LEU A 145 -10.10 7.85 -1.27
N ASP A 146 -9.09 8.60 -1.70
CA ASP A 146 -8.06 9.12 -0.81
C ASP A 146 -8.35 10.59 -0.49
N ILE A 147 -8.93 10.83 0.67
CA ILE A 147 -9.28 12.19 1.11
C ILE A 147 -8.05 13.09 1.28
N SER A 148 -6.88 12.51 1.53
CA SER A 148 -5.64 13.28 1.72
C SER A 148 -5.06 13.84 0.40
N THR A 149 -5.42 13.27 -0.75
CA THR A 149 -4.97 13.69 -2.08
C THR A 149 -6.11 14.19 -2.98
N GLY A 150 -7.36 13.84 -2.64
CA GLY A 150 -8.54 14.10 -3.46
C GLY A 150 -8.70 13.13 -4.63
N GLU A 151 -7.97 12.01 -4.65
CA GLU A 151 -8.09 10.98 -5.67
C GLU A 151 -9.36 10.16 -5.46
N TYR A 152 -10.31 10.22 -6.43
CA TYR A 152 -11.59 9.55 -6.36
C TYR A 152 -11.79 8.65 -7.57
N LEU A 153 -11.74 7.33 -7.34
CA LEU A 153 -11.76 6.30 -8.37
C LEU A 153 -13.02 5.46 -8.28
N VAL A 154 -13.52 5.00 -9.41
CA VAL A 154 -14.66 4.07 -9.47
C VAL A 154 -14.41 2.97 -10.49
N ALA A 155 -14.92 1.79 -10.18
CA ALA A 155 -14.89 0.62 -11.05
C ALA A 155 -16.17 -0.19 -10.88
N GLU A 156 -16.56 -0.89 -11.93
CA GLU A 156 -17.69 -1.84 -11.92
C GLU A 156 -17.29 -3.06 -12.72
N GLY A 157 -17.49 -4.25 -12.18
CA GLY A 157 -17.14 -5.50 -12.82
C GLY A 157 -17.51 -6.73 -12.01
N ASP A 158 -16.96 -7.87 -12.40
CA ASP A 158 -17.10 -9.10 -11.64
C ASP A 158 -16.34 -9.07 -10.31
N SER A 159 -16.60 -10.03 -9.44
CA SER A 159 -15.98 -10.10 -8.11
C SER A 159 -14.47 -10.31 -8.21
N GLU A 160 -13.96 -11.00 -9.23
CA GLU A 160 -12.53 -11.23 -9.41
C GLU A 160 -11.78 -9.95 -9.78
N TYR A 161 -12.37 -9.14 -10.67
CA TYR A 161 -11.82 -7.82 -11.02
C TYR A 161 -11.79 -6.89 -9.81
N ILE A 162 -12.86 -6.88 -9.02
CA ILE A 162 -12.94 -6.04 -7.80
C ILE A 162 -11.95 -6.54 -6.72
N ASP A 163 -11.78 -7.86 -6.53
CA ASP A 163 -10.78 -8.42 -5.59
C ASP A 163 -9.34 -8.01 -5.98
N LYS A 164 -9.03 -8.01 -7.29
CA LYS A 164 -7.77 -7.46 -7.80
C LYS A 164 -7.57 -6.00 -7.39
N LEU A 165 -8.59 -5.15 -7.59
CA LEU A 165 -8.51 -3.74 -7.26
C LEU A 165 -8.36 -3.52 -5.75
N LEU A 166 -9.12 -4.23 -4.93
CA LEU A 166 -9.00 -4.19 -3.48
C LEU A 166 -7.60 -4.61 -3.01
N THR A 167 -7.06 -5.68 -3.58
CA THR A 167 -5.70 -6.15 -3.26
C THR A 167 -4.64 -5.15 -3.69
N GLY A 168 -4.78 -4.57 -4.88
CA GLY A 168 -3.81 -3.61 -5.44
C GLY A 168 -3.79 -2.27 -4.70
N PHE A 169 -4.96 -1.69 -4.46
CA PHE A 169 -5.09 -0.41 -3.75
C PHE A 169 -4.96 -0.55 -2.24
N ALA A 170 -5.19 -1.75 -1.68
CA ALA A 170 -5.09 -2.05 -0.26
C ALA A 170 -5.77 -1.00 0.64
N PRO A 171 -7.09 -0.77 0.48
CA PRO A 171 -7.79 0.26 1.23
C PRO A 171 -7.65 0.03 2.74
N LYS A 172 -7.55 1.10 3.48
CA LYS A 172 -7.41 1.05 4.95
C LYS A 172 -8.74 0.81 5.66
N GLU A 173 -9.85 1.09 4.98
CA GLU A 173 -11.21 0.87 5.48
C GLU A 173 -12.13 0.57 4.31
N VAL A 174 -13.08 -0.32 4.50
CA VAL A 174 -14.05 -0.76 3.48
C VAL A 174 -15.46 -0.58 4.00
N LEU A 175 -16.27 0.17 3.30
CA LEU A 175 -17.68 0.41 3.58
C LEU A 175 -18.54 -0.57 2.79
N ILE A 176 -19.47 -1.22 3.46
CA ILE A 176 -20.45 -2.11 2.85
C ILE A 176 -21.85 -1.80 3.39
N GLU A 177 -22.85 -2.26 2.68
CA GLU A 177 -24.24 -2.20 3.13
C GLU A 177 -24.46 -3.15 4.32
N ARG A 178 -25.32 -2.74 5.27
CA ARG A 178 -25.61 -3.53 6.45
C ARG A 178 -26.20 -4.88 6.08
N GLY A 179 -25.64 -5.96 6.66
CA GLY A 179 -26.03 -7.34 6.39
C GLY A 179 -25.28 -8.03 5.24
N GLU A 180 -24.48 -7.30 4.45
CA GLU A 180 -23.69 -7.87 3.34
C GLU A 180 -22.29 -8.37 3.77
N LYS A 181 -21.95 -8.32 5.06
CA LYS A 181 -20.64 -8.74 5.57
C LYS A 181 -20.31 -10.20 5.26
N GLY A 182 -21.27 -11.10 5.39
CA GLY A 182 -21.05 -12.52 5.06
C GLY A 182 -20.73 -12.74 3.58
N LYS A 183 -21.37 -11.99 2.67
CA LYS A 183 -21.10 -12.05 1.25
C LYS A 183 -19.74 -11.45 0.91
N PHE A 184 -19.38 -10.35 1.57
CA PHE A 184 -18.06 -9.76 1.43
C PHE A 184 -16.94 -10.74 1.83
N GLU A 185 -17.04 -11.38 2.99
CA GLU A 185 -16.06 -12.35 3.49
C GLU A 185 -15.95 -13.61 2.62
N GLN A 186 -17.02 -14.01 1.95
CA GLN A 186 -17.02 -15.13 0.98
C GLN A 186 -16.32 -14.78 -0.34
N LEU A 187 -16.49 -13.54 -0.84
CA LEU A 187 -15.95 -13.11 -2.14
C LEU A 187 -14.53 -12.55 -2.05
N PHE A 188 -14.16 -11.94 -0.94
CA PHE A 188 -12.91 -11.19 -0.80
C PHE A 188 -12.09 -11.71 0.39
N SER A 189 -10.95 -12.29 0.11
CA SER A 189 -10.12 -13.02 1.09
C SER A 189 -9.10 -12.15 1.84
N GLY A 190 -9.19 -10.82 1.78
CA GLY A 190 -8.26 -9.89 2.43
C GLY A 190 -8.64 -9.57 3.88
N HIS A 191 -7.65 -9.16 4.70
CA HIS A 191 -7.90 -8.59 6.02
C HIS A 191 -8.17 -7.09 5.88
N TYR A 192 -9.45 -6.70 5.85
CA TYR A 192 -9.89 -5.33 5.72
C TYR A 192 -10.61 -4.87 7.00
N PHE A 193 -10.47 -3.60 7.35
CA PHE A 193 -11.34 -2.99 8.35
C PHE A 193 -12.68 -2.68 7.69
N VAL A 194 -13.67 -3.53 7.91
CA VAL A 194 -14.99 -3.42 7.29
C VAL A 194 -15.92 -2.67 8.22
N PHE A 195 -16.61 -1.67 7.67
CA PHE A 195 -17.65 -0.90 8.35
C PHE A 195 -18.97 -0.99 7.61
N GLU A 196 -20.04 -1.36 8.32
CA GLU A 196 -21.38 -1.49 7.75
C GLU A 196 -22.14 -0.15 7.88
N LEU A 197 -22.57 0.39 6.74
CA LEU A 197 -23.45 1.55 6.68
C LEU A 197 -24.92 1.12 6.52
N ASP A 198 -25.82 2.01 6.94
CA ASP A 198 -27.25 1.79 6.75
C ASP A 198 -27.63 1.72 5.26
N ASP A 199 -28.64 0.90 4.92
CA ASP A 199 -29.11 0.61 3.56
C ASP A 199 -29.43 1.86 2.75
N TRP A 200 -29.92 2.92 3.39
CA TRP A 200 -30.27 4.19 2.69
C TRP A 200 -29.03 4.88 2.10
N ALA A 201 -27.83 4.65 2.63
CA ALA A 201 -26.59 5.19 2.08
C ALA A 201 -26.24 4.57 0.72
N PHE A 202 -26.70 3.34 0.47
CA PHE A 202 -26.52 2.60 -0.77
C PHE A 202 -27.77 2.65 -1.67
N SER A 203 -28.73 3.55 -1.39
CA SER A 203 -29.82 3.81 -2.30
C SER A 203 -29.32 4.50 -3.58
N GLU A 204 -29.49 3.89 -4.75
CA GLU A 204 -29.02 4.40 -6.04
C GLU A 204 -29.44 5.87 -6.27
N THR A 205 -30.72 6.19 -6.02
CA THR A 205 -31.25 7.53 -6.21
C THR A 205 -30.59 8.54 -5.26
N SER A 206 -30.44 8.20 -3.99
CA SER A 206 -29.80 9.07 -2.98
C SER A 206 -28.32 9.26 -3.27
N ALA A 207 -27.61 8.17 -3.54
CA ALA A 207 -26.19 8.15 -3.84
C ALA A 207 -25.87 8.99 -5.10
N ARG A 208 -26.61 8.76 -6.19
CA ARG A 208 -26.47 9.52 -7.44
C ARG A 208 -26.71 11.01 -7.22
N THR A 209 -27.76 11.38 -6.48
CA THR A 209 -28.08 12.79 -6.18
C THR A 209 -26.93 13.46 -5.40
N LYS A 210 -26.33 12.77 -4.45
CA LYS A 210 -25.17 13.28 -3.69
C LYS A 210 -23.95 13.51 -4.58
N VAL A 211 -23.63 12.54 -5.46
CA VAL A 211 -22.50 12.68 -6.38
C VAL A 211 -22.71 13.84 -7.34
N LEU A 212 -23.91 14.00 -7.93
CA LEU A 212 -24.26 15.13 -8.79
C LEU A 212 -24.15 16.47 -8.06
N LYS A 213 -24.64 16.54 -6.83
CA LYS A 213 -24.56 17.74 -5.99
C LYS A 213 -23.12 18.10 -5.63
N HIS A 214 -22.29 17.10 -5.30
CA HIS A 214 -20.90 17.32 -4.94
C HIS A 214 -20.08 17.94 -6.07
N PHE A 215 -20.27 17.45 -7.31
CA PHE A 215 -19.56 17.97 -8.49
C PHE A 215 -20.27 19.15 -9.16
N ASP A 216 -21.43 19.58 -8.65
CA ASP A 216 -22.28 20.65 -9.22
C ASP A 216 -22.57 20.42 -10.71
N VAL A 217 -23.02 19.21 -11.06
CA VAL A 217 -23.32 18.81 -12.44
C VAL A 217 -24.70 18.19 -12.56
N GLN A 218 -25.30 18.28 -13.76
CA GLN A 218 -26.62 17.71 -14.04
C GLN A 218 -26.56 16.20 -14.38
N ASN A 219 -25.44 15.72 -14.90
CA ASN A 219 -25.19 14.30 -15.22
C ASN A 219 -23.71 13.97 -15.11
N LEU A 220 -23.39 12.66 -15.09
CA LEU A 220 -22.03 12.15 -14.92
C LEU A 220 -21.36 11.77 -16.24
N LYS A 221 -21.95 12.12 -17.40
CA LYS A 221 -21.42 11.81 -18.75
C LYS A 221 -20.02 12.39 -18.96
N GLY A 222 -19.79 13.61 -18.49
CA GLY A 222 -18.49 14.29 -18.60
C GLY A 222 -17.35 13.58 -17.87
N PHE A 223 -17.66 12.77 -16.85
CA PHE A 223 -16.72 11.93 -16.14
C PHE A 223 -16.62 10.49 -16.70
N GLY A 224 -17.46 10.13 -17.67
CA GLY A 224 -17.50 8.79 -18.25
C GLY A 224 -18.06 7.69 -17.32
N VAL A 225 -18.78 8.06 -16.26
CA VAL A 225 -19.27 7.14 -15.23
C VAL A 225 -20.82 7.08 -15.15
N ASP A 226 -21.52 7.76 -16.04
CA ASP A 226 -22.99 7.89 -16.01
C ASP A 226 -23.74 6.54 -16.12
N HIS A 227 -23.14 5.56 -16.78
CA HIS A 227 -23.67 4.21 -16.97
C HIS A 227 -23.22 3.20 -15.89
N LEU A 228 -22.35 3.60 -14.96
CA LEU A 228 -21.84 2.73 -13.89
C LEU A 228 -22.72 2.90 -12.64
N HIS A 229 -23.88 2.22 -12.62
CA HIS A 229 -24.88 2.42 -11.56
C HIS A 229 -24.40 1.92 -10.20
N THR A 230 -23.84 0.71 -10.13
CA THR A 230 -23.37 0.13 -8.87
C THR A 230 -22.14 0.87 -8.33
N ALA A 231 -21.22 1.27 -9.20
CA ALA A 231 -20.04 2.05 -8.80
C ALA A 231 -20.40 3.47 -8.34
N THR A 232 -21.38 4.11 -9.00
CA THR A 232 -21.89 5.44 -8.58
C THR A 232 -22.61 5.36 -7.24
N THR A 233 -23.32 4.26 -6.97
CA THR A 233 -23.95 4.00 -5.67
C THR A 233 -22.89 3.86 -4.58
N ALA A 234 -21.84 3.10 -4.82
CA ALA A 234 -20.71 3.00 -3.89
C ALA A 234 -20.02 4.38 -3.66
N ALA A 235 -19.89 5.19 -4.71
CA ALA A 235 -19.36 6.54 -4.58
C ALA A 235 -20.23 7.44 -3.69
N GLY A 236 -21.54 7.44 -3.90
CA GLY A 236 -22.46 8.20 -3.04
C GLY A 236 -22.44 7.76 -1.57
N ALA A 237 -22.20 6.46 -1.31
CA ALA A 237 -22.01 5.93 0.05
C ALA A 237 -20.76 6.51 0.73
N ILE A 238 -19.64 6.66 0.01
CA ILE A 238 -18.44 7.34 0.54
C ILE A 238 -18.77 8.78 0.93
N LEU A 239 -19.44 9.56 0.07
CA LEU A 239 -19.81 10.94 0.38
C LEU A 239 -20.75 11.02 1.59
N THR A 240 -21.65 10.05 1.74
CA THR A 240 -22.52 9.93 2.92
C THR A 240 -21.70 9.69 4.19
N TYR A 241 -20.71 8.80 4.11
CA TYR A 241 -19.83 8.51 5.23
C TYR A 241 -18.98 9.71 5.64
N LEU A 242 -18.48 10.49 4.68
CA LEU A 242 -17.73 11.72 4.96
C LEU A 242 -18.59 12.75 5.73
N GLU A 243 -19.86 12.89 5.38
CA GLU A 243 -20.80 13.76 6.12
C GLU A 243 -20.99 13.25 7.55
N GLN A 244 -21.16 11.92 7.74
CA GLN A 244 -21.32 11.33 9.07
C GLN A 244 -20.06 11.48 9.94
N THR A 245 -18.88 11.46 9.32
CA THR A 245 -17.58 11.64 10.00
C THR A 245 -17.15 13.09 10.15
N GLN A 246 -18.05 14.06 9.88
CA GLN A 246 -17.84 15.51 10.02
C GLN A 246 -16.79 16.08 9.05
N HIS A 247 -16.57 15.44 7.90
CA HIS A 247 -15.70 15.95 6.84
C HIS A 247 -16.54 16.72 5.80
N HIS A 248 -16.78 18.01 6.07
CA HIS A 248 -17.64 18.85 5.22
C HIS A 248 -16.86 19.60 4.13
N ASN A 249 -15.61 19.96 4.39
CA ASN A 249 -14.77 20.72 3.44
C ASN A 249 -14.00 19.76 2.53
N ILE A 250 -14.63 19.29 1.47
CA ILE A 250 -14.10 18.31 0.51
C ILE A 250 -14.01 18.85 -0.92
N GLU A 251 -13.87 20.17 -1.08
CA GLU A 251 -13.82 20.86 -2.37
C GLU A 251 -12.63 20.46 -3.25
N HIS A 252 -11.57 19.89 -2.65
CA HIS A 252 -10.43 19.34 -3.37
C HIS A 252 -10.74 18.02 -4.11
N ILE A 253 -11.87 17.38 -3.82
CA ILE A 253 -12.35 16.24 -4.62
C ILE A 253 -13.04 16.82 -5.86
N THR A 254 -12.26 17.17 -6.87
CA THR A 254 -12.74 17.92 -8.05
C THR A 254 -13.21 17.03 -9.19
N ARG A 255 -12.89 15.73 -9.16
CA ARG A 255 -13.27 14.78 -10.23
C ARG A 255 -13.43 13.37 -9.68
N ILE A 256 -14.25 12.60 -10.38
CA ILE A 256 -14.35 11.14 -10.22
C ILE A 256 -13.81 10.48 -11.50
N THR A 257 -12.95 9.49 -11.35
CA THR A 257 -12.24 8.85 -12.47
C THR A 257 -12.60 7.38 -12.54
N ARG A 258 -13.00 6.91 -13.72
CA ARG A 258 -13.24 5.49 -13.99
C ARG A 258 -11.90 4.75 -14.14
N ILE A 259 -11.78 3.58 -13.52
CA ILE A 259 -10.73 2.62 -13.82
C ILE A 259 -11.22 1.74 -14.97
N GLU A 260 -10.62 1.91 -16.15
CA GLU A 260 -10.97 1.14 -17.34
C GLU A 260 -10.14 -0.15 -17.40
N GLU A 261 -10.76 -1.30 -17.20
CA GLU A 261 -10.08 -2.59 -17.22
C GLU A 261 -9.31 -2.83 -18.53
N GLN A 262 -9.89 -2.46 -19.66
CA GLN A 262 -9.33 -2.70 -21.00
C GLN A 262 -8.06 -1.89 -21.29
N ARG A 263 -7.83 -0.79 -20.56
CA ARG A 263 -6.66 0.07 -20.75
C ARG A 263 -5.38 -0.51 -20.16
N TYR A 264 -5.51 -1.41 -19.20
CA TYR A 264 -4.40 -1.90 -18.41
C TYR A 264 -4.21 -3.40 -18.52
N VAL A 265 -2.98 -3.85 -18.32
CA VAL A 265 -2.66 -5.28 -18.17
C VAL A 265 -3.35 -5.83 -16.93
N ARG A 266 -4.03 -6.94 -17.09
CA ARG A 266 -4.65 -7.63 -15.96
C ARG A 266 -3.60 -8.42 -15.20
N LEU A 267 -3.38 -8.06 -13.93
CA LEU A 267 -2.57 -8.79 -12.96
C LEU A 267 -3.53 -9.31 -11.90
N ASP A 268 -3.56 -10.59 -11.62
CA ASP A 268 -4.35 -11.11 -10.50
C ASP A 268 -3.60 -10.94 -9.17
N LYS A 269 -4.28 -11.17 -8.06
CA LYS A 269 -3.69 -11.06 -6.71
C LYS A 269 -2.50 -11.99 -6.51
N PHE A 270 -2.55 -13.16 -7.11
CA PHE A 270 -1.48 -14.15 -7.02
C PHE A 270 -0.23 -13.67 -7.77
N THR A 271 -0.40 -13.10 -8.95
CA THR A 271 0.70 -12.53 -9.74
C THR A 271 1.36 -11.35 -9.02
N ILE A 272 0.58 -10.42 -8.45
CA ILE A 272 1.13 -9.30 -7.67
C ILE A 272 1.99 -9.80 -6.51
N ARG A 273 1.51 -10.82 -5.79
CA ARG A 273 2.20 -11.45 -4.67
C ARG A 273 3.41 -12.26 -5.11
N ASN A 274 3.25 -13.15 -6.11
CA ASN A 274 4.29 -14.08 -6.54
C ASN A 274 5.47 -13.39 -7.21
N LEU A 275 5.24 -12.27 -7.89
CA LEU A 275 6.27 -11.40 -8.46
C LEU A 275 6.85 -10.40 -7.45
N GLU A 276 6.29 -10.35 -6.23
CA GLU A 276 6.70 -9.41 -5.19
C GLU A 276 6.78 -7.95 -5.69
N LEU A 277 5.71 -7.52 -6.36
CA LEU A 277 5.70 -6.22 -7.03
C LEU A 277 5.78 -5.07 -6.03
N ILE A 278 4.93 -5.09 -4.99
CA ILE A 278 4.75 -3.98 -4.04
C ILE A 278 5.35 -4.30 -2.67
N SER A 279 5.14 -5.53 -2.20
CA SER A 279 5.60 -6.03 -0.90
C SER A 279 6.15 -7.43 -1.06
N THR A 280 6.97 -7.86 -0.12
CA THR A 280 7.53 -9.21 -0.09
C THR A 280 6.77 -10.10 0.88
N ASN A 281 6.82 -11.41 0.65
CA ASN A 281 6.23 -12.40 1.57
C ASN A 281 7.02 -12.50 2.90
N HIS A 282 8.26 -12.03 2.90
CA HIS A 282 9.13 -11.97 4.08
C HIS A 282 9.37 -10.50 4.45
N GLY A 283 9.18 -10.15 5.71
CA GLY A 283 9.20 -8.75 6.18
C GLY A 283 10.45 -7.94 5.83
N ASP A 284 11.61 -8.60 5.65
CA ASP A 284 12.90 -7.98 5.31
C ASP A 284 13.27 -8.10 3.83
N GLY A 285 12.36 -8.54 2.96
CA GLY A 285 12.60 -8.73 1.54
C GLY A 285 12.61 -7.41 0.75
N THR A 286 13.16 -7.45 -0.48
CA THR A 286 13.18 -6.33 -1.42
C THR A 286 12.17 -6.56 -2.54
N SER A 287 11.17 -5.68 -2.67
CA SER A 287 10.17 -5.73 -3.75
C SER A 287 10.66 -5.05 -5.02
N LEU A 288 9.97 -5.28 -6.16
CA LEU A 288 10.27 -4.54 -7.39
C LEU A 288 10.08 -3.02 -7.19
N LEU A 289 9.02 -2.61 -6.49
CA LEU A 289 8.78 -1.21 -6.18
C LEU A 289 9.96 -0.57 -5.46
N SER A 290 10.54 -1.23 -4.47
CA SER A 290 11.68 -0.70 -3.73
C SER A 290 12.95 -0.54 -4.57
N VAL A 291 13.08 -1.30 -5.67
CA VAL A 291 14.17 -1.15 -6.65
C VAL A 291 13.91 0.02 -7.59
N LEU A 292 12.68 0.13 -8.12
CA LEU A 292 12.32 1.13 -9.11
C LEU A 292 12.11 2.53 -8.51
N ASP A 293 11.65 2.63 -7.26
CA ASP A 293 11.30 3.90 -6.62
C ASP A 293 12.55 4.67 -6.17
N ARG A 294 13.01 5.56 -7.05
CA ARG A 294 14.04 6.57 -6.81
C ARG A 294 13.45 7.98 -6.86
N THR A 295 12.14 8.09 -6.68
CA THR A 295 11.43 9.37 -6.71
C THR A 295 11.84 10.29 -5.57
N LEU A 296 11.84 11.58 -5.85
CA LEU A 296 12.23 12.64 -4.94
C LEU A 296 11.04 13.18 -4.14
N SER A 297 9.82 13.06 -4.68
CA SER A 297 8.60 13.54 -4.06
C SER A 297 7.68 12.40 -3.61
N PRO A 298 6.91 12.58 -2.53
CA PRO A 298 5.92 11.59 -2.10
C PRO A 298 4.85 11.30 -3.15
N MET A 299 4.42 12.32 -3.91
CA MET A 299 3.43 12.16 -4.98
C MET A 299 3.97 11.35 -6.16
N GLY A 300 5.25 11.48 -6.51
CA GLY A 300 5.92 10.62 -7.48
C GLY A 300 5.95 9.16 -7.04
N ALA A 301 6.22 8.88 -5.76
CA ALA A 301 6.21 7.54 -5.21
C ALA A 301 4.82 6.88 -5.27
N ARG A 302 3.75 7.63 -4.95
CA ARG A 302 2.36 7.15 -5.08
C ARG A 302 2.00 6.85 -6.54
N LEU A 303 2.40 7.72 -7.47
CA LEU A 303 2.20 7.52 -8.89
C LEU A 303 2.96 6.30 -9.42
N MET A 304 4.21 6.10 -9.02
CA MET A 304 5.03 4.93 -9.36
C MET A 304 4.33 3.63 -8.94
N ARG A 305 3.87 3.56 -7.70
CA ARG A 305 3.12 2.41 -7.18
C ARG A 305 1.87 2.12 -8.03
N ARG A 306 1.13 3.16 -8.42
CA ARG A 306 -0.04 3.02 -9.30
C ARG A 306 0.33 2.51 -10.67
N TRP A 307 1.39 3.02 -11.30
CA TRP A 307 1.83 2.55 -12.61
C TRP A 307 2.25 1.07 -12.61
N MET A 308 2.85 0.60 -11.54
CA MET A 308 3.19 -0.82 -11.39
C MET A 308 1.98 -1.74 -11.31
N LEU A 309 0.92 -1.29 -10.65
CA LEU A 309 -0.33 -2.06 -10.52
C LEU A 309 -1.18 -2.02 -11.80
N PHE A 310 -0.99 -0.98 -12.62
CA PHE A 310 -1.74 -0.71 -13.84
C PHE A 310 -0.81 -0.49 -15.04
N PRO A 311 -0.05 -1.54 -15.49
CA PRO A 311 0.76 -1.44 -16.70
C PRO A 311 -0.14 -1.21 -17.92
N LEU A 312 0.37 -0.43 -18.90
CA LEU A 312 -0.41 -0.01 -20.06
C LEU A 312 -0.49 -1.11 -21.12
N ARG A 313 -1.61 -1.13 -21.85
CA ARG A 313 -1.79 -2.00 -23.03
C ARG A 313 -1.63 -1.25 -24.35
N SER A 314 -1.78 0.07 -24.34
CA SER A 314 -1.63 0.91 -25.54
C SER A 314 -0.14 1.11 -25.86
N VAL A 315 0.31 0.65 -27.03
CA VAL A 315 1.68 0.87 -27.51
C VAL A 315 2.00 2.37 -27.54
N GLN A 316 1.08 3.21 -28.00
CA GLN A 316 1.27 4.65 -28.05
C GLN A 316 1.52 5.27 -26.66
N ASP A 317 0.74 4.85 -25.66
CA ASP A 317 0.90 5.37 -24.30
C ASP A 317 2.20 4.87 -23.66
N VAL A 318 2.61 3.63 -23.95
CA VAL A 318 3.90 3.07 -23.50
C VAL A 318 5.06 3.81 -24.17
N GLU A 319 5.03 3.98 -25.49
CA GLU A 319 6.08 4.68 -26.24
C GLU A 319 6.22 6.13 -25.77
N ARG A 320 5.10 6.83 -25.48
CA ARG A 320 5.15 8.19 -24.93
C ARG A 320 5.91 8.24 -23.60
N ARG A 321 5.71 7.23 -22.71
CA ARG A 321 6.48 7.13 -21.46
C ARG A 321 7.95 6.84 -21.72
N LEU A 322 8.24 5.86 -22.59
CA LEU A 322 9.62 5.50 -22.96
C LEU A 322 10.38 6.68 -23.58
N ASP A 323 9.72 7.47 -24.43
CA ASP A 323 10.27 8.69 -25.00
C ASP A 323 10.62 9.72 -23.94
N SER A 324 9.75 9.88 -22.93
CA SER A 324 10.00 10.77 -21.81
C SER A 324 11.20 10.30 -20.97
N VAL A 325 11.27 9.00 -20.68
CA VAL A 325 12.42 8.41 -19.95
C VAL A 325 13.71 8.57 -20.76
N GLU A 326 13.66 8.35 -22.08
CA GLU A 326 14.81 8.51 -22.97
C GLU A 326 15.31 9.95 -22.98
N HIS A 327 14.43 10.94 -22.97
CA HIS A 327 14.81 12.34 -22.86
C HIS A 327 15.61 12.61 -21.57
N PHE A 328 15.11 12.15 -20.41
CA PHE A 328 15.87 12.25 -19.16
C PHE A 328 17.20 11.49 -19.18
N PHE A 329 17.25 10.38 -19.91
CA PHE A 329 18.46 9.57 -20.03
C PHE A 329 19.52 10.28 -20.87
N ARG A 330 19.14 10.92 -22.00
CA ARG A 330 20.05 11.55 -22.97
C ARG A 330 20.44 12.98 -22.62
N GLU A 331 19.59 13.72 -21.89
CA GLU A 331 19.77 15.15 -21.62
C GLU A 331 20.19 15.38 -20.15
N PRO A 332 21.50 15.40 -19.85
CA PRO A 332 21.98 15.51 -18.48
C PRO A 332 21.61 16.84 -17.82
N GLU A 333 21.65 17.95 -18.56
CA GLU A 333 21.31 19.28 -18.03
C GLU A 333 19.85 19.35 -17.59
N PHE A 334 18.93 18.80 -18.40
CA PHE A 334 17.49 18.73 -18.05
C PHE A 334 17.26 17.83 -16.85
N ARG A 335 17.92 16.68 -16.78
CA ARG A 335 17.80 15.73 -15.66
C ARG A 335 18.29 16.32 -14.35
N GLU A 336 19.46 16.97 -14.32
CA GLU A 336 20.05 17.60 -13.13
C GLU A 336 19.18 18.77 -12.64
N LEU A 337 18.65 19.58 -13.57
CA LEU A 337 17.71 20.64 -13.25
C LEU A 337 16.44 20.05 -12.59
N CYS A 338 15.85 19.00 -13.15
CA CYS A 338 14.69 18.36 -12.58
C CYS A 338 14.99 17.74 -11.21
N GLU A 339 16.16 17.09 -11.02
CA GLU A 339 16.57 16.53 -9.74
C GLU A 339 16.64 17.63 -8.65
N MET A 340 17.26 18.75 -8.96
CA MET A 340 17.41 19.87 -8.03
C MET A 340 16.05 20.50 -7.69
N GLU A 341 15.18 20.69 -8.67
CA GLU A 341 13.91 21.39 -8.48
C GLU A 341 12.86 20.48 -7.83
N LEU A 342 12.71 19.23 -8.28
CA LEU A 342 11.75 18.28 -7.70
C LEU A 342 12.03 18.00 -6.22
N GLY A 343 13.30 18.02 -5.79
CA GLY A 343 13.66 17.87 -4.39
C GLY A 343 13.12 18.97 -3.46
N LYS A 344 12.72 20.13 -4.02
CA LYS A 344 12.17 21.28 -3.26
C LYS A 344 10.64 21.24 -3.13
N VAL A 345 9.93 20.44 -3.94
CA VAL A 345 8.45 20.53 -4.09
C VAL A 345 7.71 20.07 -2.83
N GLY A 346 8.18 19.01 -2.16
CA GLY A 346 7.45 18.38 -1.06
C GLY A 346 6.20 17.61 -1.53
N ASP A 347 5.19 17.54 -0.68
CA ASP A 347 3.94 16.83 -0.98
C ASP A 347 2.80 17.80 -1.39
N LEU A 348 2.86 18.28 -2.62
CA LEU A 348 1.90 19.26 -3.12
C LEU A 348 0.46 18.73 -3.12
N GLU A 349 0.23 17.42 -3.41
CA GLU A 349 -1.12 16.85 -3.38
C GLU A 349 -1.76 16.98 -1.99
N ARG A 350 -1.03 16.63 -0.92
CA ARG A 350 -1.54 16.74 0.46
C ARG A 350 -1.63 18.19 0.94
N ILE A 351 -0.75 19.05 0.47
CA ILE A 351 -0.85 20.49 0.75
C ILE A 351 -2.16 21.04 0.17
N VAL A 352 -2.54 20.66 -1.04
CA VAL A 352 -3.79 21.10 -1.67
C VAL A 352 -5.03 20.67 -0.87
N SER A 353 -5.07 19.46 -0.35
CA SER A 353 -6.18 19.01 0.50
C SER A 353 -6.26 19.79 1.81
N LYS A 354 -5.11 20.15 2.42
CA LYS A 354 -5.05 21.00 3.61
C LYS A 354 -5.48 22.43 3.33
N VAL A 355 -5.21 22.96 2.14
CA VAL A 355 -5.75 24.25 1.69
C VAL A 355 -7.28 24.21 1.65
N ALA A 356 -7.86 23.22 0.99
CA ALA A 356 -9.32 23.07 0.86
C ALA A 356 -10.01 22.91 2.22
N THR A 357 -9.41 22.14 3.13
CA THR A 357 -9.95 21.92 4.48
C THR A 357 -9.65 23.04 5.47
N GLY A 358 -8.90 24.08 5.05
CA GLY A 358 -8.47 25.18 5.93
C GLY A 358 -7.48 24.76 7.02
N ARG A 359 -6.86 23.59 6.90
CA ARG A 359 -5.91 23.02 7.90
C ARG A 359 -4.44 23.28 7.58
N ILE A 360 -4.16 23.98 6.47
CA ILE A 360 -2.79 24.29 6.08
C ILE A 360 -2.14 25.21 7.11
N ASN A 361 -0.94 24.85 7.57
CA ASN A 361 -0.17 25.70 8.48
C ASN A 361 0.74 26.68 7.73
N PRO A 362 1.28 27.75 8.39
CA PRO A 362 2.11 28.74 7.71
C PRO A 362 3.37 28.19 7.03
N ARG A 363 4.00 27.14 7.57
CA ARG A 363 5.17 26.51 6.94
C ARG A 363 4.79 25.73 5.69
N GLU A 364 3.64 25.05 5.70
CA GLU A 364 3.12 24.39 4.51
C GLU A 364 2.70 25.39 3.41
N MET A 365 2.17 26.57 3.80
CA MET A 365 1.92 27.66 2.86
C MET A 365 3.23 28.17 2.24
N GLN A 366 4.31 28.23 3.01
CA GLN A 366 5.64 28.54 2.50
C GLN A 366 6.15 27.45 1.54
N GLN A 367 5.90 26.16 1.87
CA GLN A 367 6.24 25.05 0.99
C GLN A 367 5.46 25.10 -0.33
N LEU A 368 4.18 25.50 -0.29
CA LEU A 368 3.38 25.76 -1.48
C LEU A 368 4.02 26.84 -2.37
N ARG A 369 4.52 27.94 -1.79
CA ARG A 369 5.25 28.98 -2.53
C ARG A 369 6.49 28.40 -3.23
N CYS A 370 7.31 27.61 -2.52
CA CYS A 370 8.50 26.95 -3.08
C CYS A 370 8.13 26.00 -4.23
N ALA A 371 7.05 25.24 -4.07
CA ALA A 371 6.55 24.36 -5.13
C ALA A 371 6.11 25.16 -6.38
N LEU A 372 5.45 26.31 -6.21
CA LEU A 372 5.07 27.17 -7.33
C LEU A 372 6.29 27.85 -8.02
N GLU A 373 7.34 28.14 -7.29
CA GLU A 373 8.62 28.62 -7.86
C GLU A 373 9.25 27.51 -8.73
N THR A 374 9.30 26.28 -8.23
CA THR A 374 9.72 25.10 -9.00
C THR A 374 8.89 24.90 -10.26
N VAL A 375 7.55 25.04 -10.17
CA VAL A 375 6.66 24.95 -11.33
C VAL A 375 7.07 25.96 -12.43
N VAL A 376 7.43 27.17 -12.08
CA VAL A 376 7.87 28.18 -13.08
C VAL A 376 9.13 27.73 -13.81
N VAL A 377 10.13 27.26 -13.06
CA VAL A 377 11.40 26.79 -13.62
C VAL A 377 11.18 25.58 -14.54
N LEU A 378 10.49 24.54 -14.06
CA LEU A 378 10.26 23.32 -14.82
C LEU A 378 9.34 23.55 -16.03
N LYS A 379 8.31 24.39 -15.90
CA LYS A 379 7.47 24.79 -17.04
C LYS A 379 8.28 25.35 -18.21
N ASN A 380 9.22 26.25 -17.93
CA ASN A 380 10.07 26.86 -18.94
C ASN A 380 11.03 25.84 -19.57
N ALA A 381 11.65 24.99 -18.75
CA ALA A 381 12.52 23.91 -19.22
C ALA A 381 11.76 22.89 -20.11
N CYS A 382 10.59 22.42 -19.66
CA CYS A 382 9.76 21.50 -20.43
C CYS A 382 9.31 22.09 -21.78
N LYS A 383 8.92 23.37 -21.83
CA LYS A 383 8.52 24.05 -23.07
C LYS A 383 9.65 24.16 -24.10
N GLN A 384 10.89 24.24 -23.65
CA GLN A 384 12.08 24.31 -24.51
C GLN A 384 12.54 22.93 -24.99
N SER A 385 12.03 21.84 -24.43
CA SER A 385 12.40 20.48 -24.80
C SER A 385 12.01 20.17 -26.25
N ALA A 386 12.89 19.45 -26.95
CA ALA A 386 12.60 18.90 -28.27
C ALA A 386 11.54 17.78 -28.23
N GLN A 387 11.41 17.10 -27.08
CA GLN A 387 10.51 15.98 -26.89
C GLN A 387 9.06 16.42 -26.67
N GLU A 388 8.13 15.93 -27.51
CA GLU A 388 6.72 16.32 -27.49
C GLU A 388 6.04 15.97 -26.16
N SER A 389 6.28 14.76 -25.63
CA SER A 389 5.70 14.31 -24.34
C SER A 389 6.09 15.23 -23.18
N ILE A 390 7.34 15.70 -23.14
CA ILE A 390 7.83 16.64 -22.13
C ILE A 390 7.21 18.04 -22.32
N ARG A 391 7.09 18.52 -23.56
CA ARG A 391 6.42 19.81 -23.86
C ARG A 391 4.96 19.78 -23.38
N HIS A 392 4.26 18.67 -23.63
CA HIS A 392 2.88 18.51 -23.19
C HIS A 392 2.74 18.61 -21.65
N ILE A 393 3.66 18.02 -20.89
CA ILE A 393 3.70 18.20 -19.43
C ILE A 393 3.92 19.68 -19.07
N GLY A 394 4.84 20.35 -19.75
CA GLY A 394 5.07 21.80 -19.57
C GLY A 394 3.85 22.67 -19.85
N GLU A 395 2.97 22.27 -20.77
CA GLU A 395 1.70 22.95 -21.05
C GLU A 395 0.67 22.78 -19.92
N GLN A 396 0.66 21.63 -19.25
CA GLN A 396 -0.24 21.35 -18.13
C GLN A 396 0.16 22.14 -16.87
N LEU A 397 1.43 22.50 -16.70
CA LEU A 397 1.91 23.24 -15.56
C LEU A 397 1.36 24.67 -15.56
N ASP A 398 0.80 25.10 -14.44
CA ASP A 398 0.30 26.46 -14.21
C ASP A 398 1.16 27.17 -13.15
N ALA A 399 1.74 28.29 -13.53
CA ALA A 399 2.61 29.07 -12.66
C ALA A 399 1.90 29.71 -11.46
N CYS A 400 0.56 29.78 -11.45
CA CYS A 400 -0.29 30.42 -10.43
C CYS A 400 0.34 31.73 -9.93
N THR A 401 0.74 32.61 -10.88
CA THR A 401 1.61 33.78 -10.61
C THR A 401 1.02 34.72 -9.57
N THR A 402 -0.30 34.96 -9.64
CA THR A 402 -1.00 35.81 -8.68
C THR A 402 -0.95 35.28 -7.26
N LEU A 403 -1.21 34.00 -7.10
CA LEU A 403 -1.14 33.32 -5.80
C LEU A 403 0.30 33.33 -5.26
N ARG A 404 1.28 32.95 -6.09
CA ARG A 404 2.69 32.91 -5.71
C ARG A 404 3.17 34.25 -5.19
N GLN A 405 2.92 35.34 -5.95
CA GLN A 405 3.28 36.71 -5.57
C GLN A 405 2.54 37.16 -4.31
N ARG A 406 1.30 36.76 -4.12
CA ARG A 406 0.53 37.08 -2.93
C ARG A 406 1.13 36.39 -1.69
N ILE A 407 1.47 35.09 -1.76
CA ILE A 407 2.11 34.37 -0.66
C ILE A 407 3.48 35.02 -0.33
N GLU A 408 4.29 35.31 -1.35
CA GLU A 408 5.59 35.96 -1.19
C GLU A 408 5.53 37.34 -0.49
N ARG A 409 4.51 38.12 -0.81
CA ARG A 409 4.31 39.45 -0.23
C ARG A 409 3.73 39.38 1.18
N GLU A 410 2.77 38.49 1.45
CA GLU A 410 1.95 38.51 2.65
C GLU A 410 2.49 37.62 3.77
N LEU A 411 3.22 36.55 3.44
CA LEU A 411 3.76 35.60 4.41
C LEU A 411 5.22 35.95 4.72
N ARG A 412 5.62 35.82 5.97
CA ARG A 412 7.06 35.90 6.35
C ARG A 412 7.87 34.77 5.76
N ASN A 413 9.16 34.97 5.49
CA ASN A 413 10.05 33.98 4.89
C ASN A 413 10.28 32.74 5.78
N ASP A 414 10.30 32.92 7.11
CA ASP A 414 10.38 31.79 8.08
C ASP A 414 9.23 31.92 9.07
N PRO A 415 8.01 31.50 8.65
CA PRO A 415 6.85 31.61 9.50
C PRO A 415 6.86 30.53 10.60
N PRO A 416 6.22 30.77 11.75
CA PRO A 416 6.06 29.77 12.78
C PRO A 416 5.16 28.62 12.31
N LEU A 417 5.23 27.48 12.99
CA LEU A 417 4.40 26.32 12.68
C LEU A 417 2.90 26.60 12.85
N THR A 418 2.53 27.43 13.81
CA THR A 418 1.12 27.74 14.14
C THR A 418 0.89 29.23 14.18
N VAL A 419 -0.28 29.69 13.74
CA VAL A 419 -0.66 31.11 13.76
C VAL A 419 -0.68 31.68 15.18
N ASN A 420 -1.02 30.85 16.17
CA ASN A 420 -1.10 31.26 17.58
C ASN A 420 0.23 31.75 18.20
N LYS A 421 1.36 31.50 17.52
CA LYS A 421 2.66 32.03 17.95
C LYS A 421 2.91 33.47 17.50
N GLY A 422 2.02 34.03 16.67
CA GLY A 422 2.19 35.33 16.03
C GLY A 422 3.32 35.34 15.00
N GLN A 423 3.55 36.49 14.39
CA GLN A 423 4.63 36.74 13.40
C GLN A 423 4.51 35.89 12.12
N VAL A 424 3.32 35.68 11.67
CA VAL A 424 3.01 34.93 10.44
C VAL A 424 3.01 35.85 9.22
N ILE A 425 2.36 37.01 9.33
CA ILE A 425 2.19 37.97 8.24
C ILE A 425 3.43 38.87 8.14
N ALA A 426 3.89 39.21 6.94
CA ALA A 426 5.01 40.07 6.70
C ALA A 426 4.71 41.53 7.12
N ASP A 427 5.75 42.28 7.39
CA ASP A 427 5.61 43.70 7.73
C ASP A 427 5.23 44.51 6.46
N GLY A 428 4.41 45.54 6.61
CA GLY A 428 3.95 46.36 5.50
C GLY A 428 2.71 45.85 4.77
N VAL A 429 2.16 44.67 5.16
CA VAL A 429 0.96 44.08 4.57
C VAL A 429 -0.31 44.75 5.09
N ASN A 430 -0.34 45.07 6.38
CA ASN A 430 -1.48 45.73 7.01
C ASN A 430 -1.04 46.78 8.01
N ALA A 431 -1.42 48.07 7.76
CA ALA A 431 -1.03 49.22 8.56
C ALA A 431 -1.46 49.09 10.04
N GLN A 432 -2.64 48.51 10.31
CA GLN A 432 -3.13 48.29 11.67
C GLN A 432 -2.29 47.26 12.42
N LEU A 433 -1.87 46.19 11.73
CA LEU A 433 -0.98 45.15 12.30
C LEU A 433 0.38 45.74 12.65
N ASP A 434 0.94 46.57 11.75
CA ASP A 434 2.25 47.21 11.95
C ASP A 434 2.20 48.21 13.11
N GLU A 435 1.11 48.95 13.25
CA GLU A 435 0.88 49.83 14.40
C GLU A 435 0.83 49.08 15.72
N LEU A 436 0.08 47.95 15.77
CA LEU A 436 -0.01 47.12 16.97
C LEU A 436 1.35 46.49 17.34
N ARG A 437 2.13 46.03 16.35
CA ARG A 437 3.50 45.51 16.57
C ARG A 437 4.44 46.59 17.08
N ASN A 438 4.32 47.83 16.56
CA ASN A 438 5.10 48.95 17.07
C ASN A 438 4.75 49.25 18.55
N ILE A 439 3.49 49.22 18.93
CA ILE A 439 3.07 49.35 20.32
C ILE A 439 3.69 48.26 21.20
N GLN A 440 3.70 47.00 20.72
CA GLN A 440 4.29 45.86 21.45
C GLN A 440 5.82 46.01 21.62
N THR A 441 6.53 46.47 20.60
CA THR A 441 7.99 46.68 20.60
C THR A 441 8.36 47.88 21.46
N SER A 442 7.70 49.03 21.23
CA SER A 442 7.87 50.22 22.05
C SER A 442 7.50 49.99 23.52
N GLY A 443 6.57 49.02 23.76
CA GLY A 443 6.21 48.61 25.11
C GLY A 443 7.34 47.97 25.88
N LYS A 444 8.16 47.16 25.25
CA LYS A 444 9.35 46.56 25.91
C LYS A 444 10.40 47.61 26.25
N ASP A 445 10.62 48.56 25.35
CA ASP A 445 11.56 49.64 25.57
C ASP A 445 11.05 50.56 26.69
N TYR A 446 9.77 50.81 26.76
CA TYR A 446 9.18 51.62 27.83
C TYR A 446 9.26 50.94 29.20
N LEU A 447 9.08 49.62 29.28
CA LEU A 447 9.29 48.83 30.51
C LEU A 447 10.75 48.92 31.00
N LEU A 448 11.72 48.93 30.07
CA LEU A 448 13.13 49.17 30.42
C LEU A 448 13.36 50.61 30.92
N GLN A 449 12.74 51.61 30.28
CA GLN A 449 12.81 53.01 30.74
C GLN A 449 12.16 53.16 32.14
N ILE A 450 11.03 52.52 32.39
CA ILE A 450 10.42 52.51 33.74
C ILE A 450 11.38 51.86 34.71
N GLN A 451 12.00 50.74 34.39
CA GLN A 451 12.96 50.07 35.27
C GLN A 451 14.15 50.96 35.56
N GLU A 452 14.76 51.57 34.58
CA GLU A 452 15.91 52.48 34.74
C GLU A 452 15.53 53.74 35.54
N ARG A 453 14.37 54.33 35.27
CA ARG A 453 13.86 55.51 36.01
C ARG A 453 13.60 55.15 37.49
N GLU A 454 12.98 54.04 37.75
CA GLU A 454 12.70 53.62 39.10
C GLU A 454 13.97 53.15 39.85
N ILE A 455 14.95 52.61 39.19
CA ILE A 455 16.31 52.35 39.75
C ILE A 455 16.97 53.67 40.15
N ALA A 456 16.95 54.68 39.26
CA ALA A 456 17.53 55.98 39.56
C ALA A 456 16.79 56.72 40.70
N ARG A 457 15.47 56.60 40.74
CA ARG A 457 14.62 57.24 41.78
C ARG A 457 14.79 56.59 43.16
N THR A 458 14.80 55.28 43.25
CA THR A 458 14.78 54.52 44.47
C THR A 458 16.13 54.06 44.98
N GLY A 459 17.16 54.05 44.09
CA GLY A 459 18.49 53.51 44.42
C GLY A 459 18.53 52.01 44.50
N ILE A 460 17.49 51.28 44.11
CA ILE A 460 17.38 49.80 44.16
C ILE A 460 18.04 49.23 42.94
N GLN A 461 19.34 48.99 42.96
CA GLN A 461 20.16 48.49 41.85
C GLN A 461 19.71 47.09 41.36
N SER A 462 19.06 46.31 42.18
CA SER A 462 18.61 44.93 41.87
C SER A 462 17.18 44.87 41.37
N LEU A 463 16.53 46.02 41.06
CA LEU A 463 15.15 46.07 40.59
C LEU A 463 15.04 45.40 39.23
N LYS A 464 14.12 44.50 39.09
CA LYS A 464 13.78 43.84 37.83
C LYS A 464 12.30 43.93 37.57
N ILE A 465 11.91 44.20 36.33
CA ILE A 465 10.54 44.06 35.87
C ILE A 465 10.39 42.64 35.26
N GLY A 466 9.43 41.88 35.72
CA GLY A 466 9.11 40.57 35.27
C GLY A 466 7.61 40.43 35.01
N PHE A 467 7.23 39.34 34.33
CA PHE A 467 5.83 39.02 34.02
C PHE A 467 5.43 37.70 34.70
N ASN A 468 4.23 37.61 35.20
CA ASN A 468 3.61 36.43 35.78
C ASN A 468 2.16 36.29 35.31
N ASN A 469 1.75 35.09 34.87
CA ASN A 469 0.42 34.86 34.33
C ASN A 469 -0.73 35.11 35.31
N VAL A 470 -0.46 35.20 36.64
CA VAL A 470 -1.48 35.42 37.67
C VAL A 470 -1.58 36.89 38.02
N PHE A 471 -0.49 37.64 38.04
CA PHE A 471 -0.43 39.03 38.56
C PHE A 471 -0.08 40.06 37.49
N GLY A 472 0.29 39.64 36.29
CA GLY A 472 0.80 40.51 35.24
C GLY A 472 2.23 40.98 35.42
N TYR A 473 2.55 42.14 34.89
CA TYR A 473 3.86 42.75 35.09
C TYR A 473 4.06 43.21 36.52
N TYR A 474 5.25 42.91 37.06
CA TYR A 474 5.63 43.23 38.43
C TYR A 474 7.09 43.73 38.53
N MET A 475 7.36 44.51 39.54
CA MET A 475 8.73 44.89 39.94
C MET A 475 9.18 43.97 41.06
N GLU A 476 10.30 43.28 40.85
CA GLU A 476 10.90 42.40 41.85
C GLU A 476 12.04 43.12 42.57
N VAL A 477 11.90 43.21 43.91
CA VAL A 477 12.86 43.83 44.81
C VAL A 477 13.37 42.79 45.77
N ARG A 478 14.71 42.66 45.91
CA ARG A 478 15.33 41.81 46.93
C ARG A 478 15.09 42.30 48.33
N ASN A 479 14.94 41.42 49.29
CA ASN A 479 14.63 41.78 50.70
C ASN A 479 15.64 42.73 51.31
N THR A 480 16.90 42.78 50.80
CA THR A 480 17.95 43.73 51.22
C THR A 480 17.61 45.19 50.90
N TYR A 481 16.69 45.48 50.01
CA TYR A 481 16.30 46.80 49.58
C TYR A 481 14.85 47.15 49.93
N LYS A 482 14.23 46.41 50.81
CA LYS A 482 12.81 46.56 51.22
C LYS A 482 12.48 47.92 51.81
N GLU A 483 13.43 48.53 52.54
CA GLU A 483 13.28 49.85 53.17
C GLU A 483 13.29 51.00 52.16
N PHE A 484 13.78 50.77 50.95
CA PHE A 484 13.86 51.74 49.86
C PHE A 484 12.60 51.72 48.97
N VAL A 485 11.64 50.83 49.23
CA VAL A 485 10.45 50.72 48.42
C VAL A 485 9.47 51.87 48.74
N PRO A 486 9.04 52.66 47.73
CA PRO A 486 8.09 53.72 47.87
C PRO A 486 6.71 53.19 48.40
N GLN A 487 6.03 54.04 49.22
CA GLN A 487 4.72 53.64 49.78
C GLN A 487 3.59 53.49 48.75
N GLU A 488 3.72 54.16 47.60
CA GLU A 488 2.78 54.01 46.48
C GLU A 488 2.83 52.69 45.74
N TRP A 489 3.88 51.85 45.93
CA TRP A 489 3.97 50.56 45.34
C TRP A 489 3.10 49.54 46.07
N ILE A 490 2.21 48.85 45.33
CA ILE A 490 1.30 47.86 45.90
C ILE A 490 1.99 46.50 45.88
N ARG A 491 2.22 45.95 47.10
CA ARG A 491 2.80 44.59 47.23
C ARG A 491 1.79 43.53 46.81
N LYS A 492 2.16 42.60 45.94
CA LYS A 492 1.33 41.50 45.47
C LYS A 492 1.81 40.14 45.93
N GLN A 493 3.09 39.92 46.10
CA GLN A 493 3.62 38.63 46.51
C GLN A 493 4.93 38.79 47.30
N THR A 494 5.05 37.95 48.33
CA THR A 494 6.28 37.83 49.12
C THR A 494 6.92 36.48 48.81
N LEU A 495 8.19 36.49 48.39
CA LEU A 495 9.04 35.34 48.13
C LEU A 495 10.08 35.21 49.23
N VAL A 496 10.80 34.08 49.26
CA VAL A 496 11.84 33.84 50.28
C VAL A 496 12.94 34.91 50.24
N ASN A 497 13.35 35.38 49.09
CA ASN A 497 14.46 36.28 48.87
C ASN A 497 14.12 37.63 48.22
N ALA A 498 12.84 37.85 47.89
CA ALA A 498 12.38 39.06 47.17
C ALA A 498 10.90 39.33 47.44
N GLU A 499 10.44 40.57 47.20
CA GLU A 499 9.04 40.93 47.17
C GLU A 499 8.67 41.50 45.80
N ARG A 500 7.43 41.28 45.36
CA ARG A 500 6.89 41.68 44.07
C ARG A 500 5.84 42.77 44.24
N TYR A 501 6.06 43.84 43.50
CA TYR A 501 5.23 45.07 43.59
C TYR A 501 4.68 45.41 42.23
N ILE A 502 3.53 46.15 42.24
CA ILE A 502 2.96 46.77 41.05
C ILE A 502 2.73 48.25 41.27
N THR A 503 2.79 49.01 40.19
CA THR A 503 2.40 50.43 40.16
C THR A 503 1.18 50.61 39.27
N GLN A 504 0.46 51.73 39.43
CA GLN A 504 -0.69 52.06 38.60
C GLN A 504 -0.24 52.22 37.12
N GLU A 505 0.86 52.88 36.90
CA GLU A 505 1.48 53.06 35.55
C GLU A 505 1.82 51.71 34.88
N LEU A 506 2.41 50.75 35.62
CA LEU A 506 2.75 49.45 35.14
C LEU A 506 1.50 48.66 34.73
N LYS A 507 0.41 48.83 35.50
CA LYS A 507 -0.87 48.15 35.20
C LYS A 507 -1.58 48.76 33.98
N GLU A 508 -1.64 50.03 33.83
CA GLU A 508 -2.20 50.69 32.65
C GLU A 508 -1.45 50.32 31.35
N TYR A 509 -0.15 50.14 31.48
CA TYR A 509 0.69 49.74 30.38
C TYR A 509 0.54 48.28 30.02
N GLU A 510 0.40 47.43 31.02
CA GLU A 510 0.03 46.02 30.88
C GLU A 510 -1.24 45.83 30.04
N GLU A 511 -2.31 46.57 30.40
CA GLU A 511 -3.61 46.52 29.70
C GLU A 511 -3.44 46.90 28.22
N LYS A 512 -2.53 47.86 27.90
CA LYS A 512 -2.21 48.26 26.50
C LYS A 512 -1.45 47.17 25.77
N ILE A 513 -0.44 46.53 26.37
CA ILE A 513 0.40 45.51 25.74
C ILE A 513 -0.42 44.23 25.54
N LEU A 514 -1.10 43.71 26.56
CA LEU A 514 -1.94 42.50 26.46
C LEU A 514 -3.09 42.68 25.47
N GLY A 515 -3.72 43.87 25.47
CA GLY A 515 -4.74 44.20 24.49
C GLY A 515 -4.20 44.33 23.07
N ALA A 516 -2.93 44.67 22.86
CA ALA A 516 -2.29 44.66 21.57
C ALA A 516 -1.93 43.24 21.10
N GLU A 517 -1.42 42.39 21.99
CA GLU A 517 -1.11 40.97 21.66
C GLU A 517 -2.33 40.20 21.20
N ASP A 518 -3.45 40.29 21.93
CA ASP A 518 -4.72 39.65 21.53
C ASP A 518 -5.22 40.16 20.17
N LYS A 519 -5.15 41.47 19.94
CA LYS A 519 -5.54 42.08 18.68
C LYS A 519 -4.63 41.64 17.50
N ILE A 520 -3.33 41.56 17.74
CA ILE A 520 -2.35 41.07 16.74
C ILE A 520 -2.73 39.63 16.34
N LEU A 521 -2.96 38.76 17.31
CA LEU A 521 -3.31 37.36 17.05
C LEU A 521 -4.60 37.24 16.26
N VAL A 522 -5.65 37.94 16.63
CA VAL A 522 -6.94 37.98 15.91
C VAL A 522 -6.75 38.47 14.47
N LEU A 523 -5.97 39.53 14.30
CA LEU A 523 -5.74 40.14 12.97
C LEU A 523 -4.88 39.23 12.09
N GLU A 524 -3.78 38.67 12.62
CA GLU A 524 -2.95 37.72 11.89
C GLU A 524 -3.72 36.45 11.49
N THR A 525 -4.58 35.94 12.38
CA THR A 525 -5.45 34.76 12.08
C THR A 525 -6.41 35.08 10.94
N ARG A 526 -7.01 36.27 10.93
CA ARG A 526 -7.89 36.72 9.85
C ARG A 526 -7.14 36.85 8.52
N LEU A 527 -6.02 37.56 8.52
CA LEU A 527 -5.22 37.79 7.30
C LEU A 527 -4.66 36.48 6.72
N TYR A 528 -4.23 35.57 7.59
CA TYR A 528 -3.81 34.25 7.16
C TYR A 528 -4.98 33.43 6.59
N GLY A 529 -6.17 33.50 7.21
CA GLY A 529 -7.39 32.88 6.66
C GLY A 529 -7.76 33.42 5.28
N GLU A 530 -7.62 34.74 5.05
CA GLU A 530 -7.82 35.34 3.73
C GLU A 530 -6.78 34.86 2.69
N LEU A 531 -5.55 34.60 3.09
CA LEU A 531 -4.51 34.03 2.23
C LEU A 531 -4.82 32.56 1.89
N VAL A 532 -5.30 31.75 2.86
CA VAL A 532 -5.73 30.36 2.65
C VAL A 532 -6.93 30.32 1.69
N ALA A 533 -7.93 31.20 1.85
CA ALA A 533 -9.06 31.30 0.95
C ALA A 533 -8.63 31.62 -0.48
N ALA A 534 -7.66 32.53 -0.66
CA ALA A 534 -7.12 32.81 -2.00
C ALA A 534 -6.38 31.61 -2.61
N ALA A 535 -5.69 30.79 -1.80
CA ALA A 535 -5.07 29.57 -2.30
C ALA A 535 -6.13 28.54 -2.72
N ALA A 536 -7.26 28.48 -2.02
CA ALA A 536 -8.38 27.58 -2.35
C ALA A 536 -8.98 27.85 -3.73
N GLU A 537 -8.99 29.10 -4.23
CA GLU A 537 -9.42 29.44 -5.58
C GLU A 537 -8.58 28.78 -6.69
N HIS A 538 -7.37 28.29 -6.37
CA HIS A 538 -6.43 27.69 -7.31
C HIS A 538 -6.33 26.15 -7.22
N ILE A 539 -7.19 25.46 -6.44
CA ILE A 539 -7.12 24.02 -6.17
C ILE A 539 -6.92 23.19 -7.45
N VAL A 540 -7.74 23.44 -8.49
CA VAL A 540 -7.69 22.68 -9.75
C VAL A 540 -6.33 22.82 -10.46
N ALA A 541 -5.77 24.04 -10.47
CA ALA A 541 -4.46 24.29 -11.07
C ALA A 541 -3.34 23.64 -10.26
N LEU A 542 -3.42 23.71 -8.93
CA LEU A 542 -2.46 23.06 -8.02
C LEU A 542 -2.47 21.56 -8.14
N GLN A 543 -3.64 20.92 -8.28
CA GLN A 543 -3.76 19.49 -8.52
C GLN A 543 -3.14 19.06 -9.86
N ARG A 544 -3.36 19.83 -10.93
CA ARG A 544 -2.71 19.59 -12.23
C ARG A 544 -1.19 19.70 -12.11
N ASN A 545 -0.69 20.71 -11.41
CA ASN A 545 0.72 20.85 -11.15
C ASN A 545 1.29 19.64 -10.39
N ALA A 546 0.61 19.19 -9.34
CA ALA A 546 1.03 18.03 -8.56
C ALA A 546 1.13 16.76 -9.42
N GLN A 547 0.13 16.52 -10.29
CA GLN A 547 0.14 15.38 -11.21
C GLN A 547 1.29 15.47 -12.22
N ALA A 548 1.47 16.63 -12.85
CA ALA A 548 2.53 16.85 -13.85
C ALA A 548 3.94 16.72 -13.23
N LEU A 549 4.13 17.23 -12.02
CA LEU A 549 5.39 17.07 -11.28
C LEU A 549 5.64 15.63 -10.86
N ALA A 550 4.60 14.89 -10.46
CA ALA A 550 4.70 13.47 -10.14
C ALA A 550 5.11 12.64 -11.37
N GLU A 551 4.58 12.95 -12.57
CA GLU A 551 4.98 12.31 -13.81
C GLU A 551 6.45 12.57 -14.16
N LEU A 552 6.92 13.80 -14.06
CA LEU A 552 8.34 14.15 -14.26
C LEU A 552 9.24 13.40 -13.28
N ASP A 553 8.83 13.28 -12.03
CA ASP A 553 9.57 12.58 -10.97
C ASP A 553 9.69 11.08 -11.24
N VAL A 554 8.62 10.43 -11.73
CA VAL A 554 8.65 9.02 -12.12
C VAL A 554 9.58 8.80 -13.32
N TYR A 555 9.52 9.64 -14.37
CA TYR A 555 10.43 9.53 -15.51
C TYR A 555 11.89 9.76 -15.11
N HIS A 556 12.15 10.73 -14.26
CA HIS A 556 13.47 10.96 -13.66
C HIS A 556 13.96 9.72 -12.90
N SER A 557 13.09 9.11 -12.07
CA SER A 557 13.39 7.89 -11.32
C SER A 557 13.79 6.73 -12.24
N PHE A 558 13.02 6.47 -13.30
CA PHE A 558 13.33 5.43 -14.28
C PHE A 558 14.64 5.69 -15.03
N ALA A 559 14.90 6.91 -15.48
CA ALA A 559 16.14 7.25 -16.17
C ALA A 559 17.35 7.12 -15.24
N ARG A 560 17.24 7.56 -13.98
CA ARG A 560 18.31 7.45 -12.97
C ARG A 560 18.65 5.99 -12.68
N LEU A 561 17.64 5.14 -12.52
CA LEU A 561 17.84 3.71 -12.33
C LEU A 561 18.49 3.07 -13.58
N ALA A 562 17.99 3.41 -14.77
CA ALA A 562 18.51 2.89 -16.04
C ALA A 562 20.00 3.19 -16.23
N MET A 563 20.45 4.39 -15.88
CA MET A 563 21.87 4.74 -15.92
C MET A 563 22.70 3.98 -14.88
N ALA A 564 22.19 3.86 -13.65
CA ALA A 564 22.90 3.19 -12.57
C ALA A 564 23.07 1.70 -12.81
N GLN A 565 22.06 1.04 -13.41
CA GLN A 565 21.99 -0.41 -13.59
C GLN A 565 22.17 -0.85 -15.06
N ARG A 566 22.53 0.06 -15.97
CA ARG A 566 22.73 -0.23 -17.40
C ARG A 566 21.49 -0.89 -18.03
N TYR A 567 20.28 -0.33 -17.77
CA TYR A 567 19.06 -0.77 -18.42
C TYR A 567 18.93 -0.14 -19.80
N VAL A 568 18.28 -0.86 -20.71
CA VAL A 568 18.09 -0.45 -22.10
C VAL A 568 16.64 -0.13 -22.40
N ARG A 569 16.40 0.74 -23.39
CA ARG A 569 15.07 1.01 -23.90
C ARG A 569 14.50 -0.23 -24.58
N PRO A 570 13.36 -0.79 -24.15
CA PRO A 570 12.70 -1.88 -24.87
C PRO A 570 12.00 -1.35 -26.13
N VAL A 571 11.84 -2.21 -27.13
CA VAL A 571 10.94 -2.00 -28.27
C VAL A 571 9.61 -2.63 -27.92
N VAL A 572 8.53 -1.84 -27.87
CA VAL A 572 7.17 -2.30 -27.55
C VAL A 572 6.30 -2.19 -28.78
N ASP A 573 5.65 -3.28 -29.19
CA ASP A 573 4.83 -3.32 -30.38
C ASP A 573 3.58 -4.22 -30.24
N GLU A 574 2.74 -4.27 -31.29
CA GLU A 574 1.52 -5.10 -31.32
C GLU A 574 1.79 -6.56 -31.71
N SER A 575 3.04 -6.96 -31.87
CA SER A 575 3.40 -8.35 -32.20
C SER A 575 3.09 -9.30 -31.03
N GLU A 576 3.13 -10.61 -31.31
CA GLU A 576 3.02 -11.64 -30.29
C GLU A 576 4.41 -12.22 -29.90
N VAL A 577 5.47 -11.45 -30.14
CA VAL A 577 6.86 -11.85 -29.89
C VAL A 577 7.33 -11.24 -28.58
N LEU A 578 8.00 -12.06 -27.76
CA LEU A 578 8.78 -11.63 -26.60
C LEU A 578 10.22 -12.12 -26.82
N ASP A 579 11.12 -11.22 -27.21
CA ASP A 579 12.54 -11.53 -27.43
C ASP A 579 13.39 -10.69 -26.48
N ILE A 580 13.96 -11.34 -25.47
CA ILE A 580 14.83 -10.75 -24.47
C ILE A 580 16.22 -11.32 -24.64
N LYS A 581 17.23 -10.47 -24.89
CA LYS A 581 18.64 -10.84 -24.98
C LYS A 581 19.37 -10.41 -23.71
N ALA A 582 20.12 -11.34 -23.14
CA ALA A 582 20.89 -11.12 -21.92
C ALA A 582 20.06 -10.48 -20.79
N GLY A 583 18.83 -10.98 -20.62
CA GLY A 583 17.94 -10.51 -19.54
C GLY A 583 18.52 -10.78 -18.16
N ARG A 584 18.33 -9.84 -17.21
CA ARG A 584 18.74 -9.93 -15.81
C ARG A 584 17.54 -9.74 -14.91
N HIS A 585 17.60 -10.30 -13.69
CA HIS A 585 16.52 -10.14 -12.72
C HIS A 585 16.69 -8.83 -11.94
N PRO A 586 15.78 -7.85 -12.07
CA PRO A 586 15.98 -6.49 -11.55
C PRO A 586 16.18 -6.43 -10.02
N VAL A 587 15.56 -7.33 -9.27
CA VAL A 587 15.69 -7.36 -7.81
C VAL A 587 16.95 -8.13 -7.40
N ILE A 588 17.17 -9.32 -7.96
CA ILE A 588 18.31 -10.15 -7.55
C ILE A 588 19.63 -9.45 -7.86
N GLU A 589 19.78 -8.84 -9.04
CA GLU A 589 21.02 -8.16 -9.41
C GLU A 589 21.38 -6.99 -8.44
N THR A 590 20.38 -6.32 -7.89
CA THR A 590 20.62 -5.22 -6.93
C THR A 590 21.00 -5.71 -5.52
N LEU A 591 20.72 -6.98 -5.21
CA LEU A 591 21.04 -7.62 -3.93
C LEU A 591 22.34 -8.41 -3.94
N MET A 592 22.97 -8.58 -5.12
CA MET A 592 24.21 -9.32 -5.23
C MET A 592 25.38 -8.61 -4.55
N PRO A 593 26.28 -9.37 -3.89
CA PRO A 593 27.46 -8.78 -3.28
C PRO A 593 28.33 -8.03 -4.32
N PRO A 594 29.06 -6.99 -3.92
CA PRO A 594 29.98 -6.29 -4.81
C PRO A 594 31.02 -7.27 -5.42
N GLY A 595 31.11 -7.28 -6.76
CA GLY A 595 32.04 -8.15 -7.50
C GLY A 595 31.41 -9.45 -8.04
N GLU A 596 30.16 -9.76 -7.66
CA GLU A 596 29.41 -10.83 -8.28
C GLU A 596 28.45 -10.24 -9.34
N GLU A 597 28.38 -10.88 -10.49
CA GLU A 597 27.46 -10.47 -11.57
C GLU A 597 26.34 -11.48 -11.76
N TYR A 598 25.14 -10.99 -12.03
CA TYR A 598 24.00 -11.84 -12.39
C TYR A 598 24.25 -12.52 -13.74
N VAL A 599 23.99 -13.81 -13.84
CA VAL A 599 24.14 -14.54 -15.11
C VAL A 599 22.98 -14.22 -16.05
N PRO A 600 23.20 -13.47 -17.13
CA PRO A 600 22.14 -13.03 -18.02
C PRO A 600 21.64 -14.18 -18.90
N ASN A 601 20.34 -14.18 -19.25
CA ASN A 601 19.71 -15.23 -20.02
C ASN A 601 18.89 -14.67 -21.19
N ASP A 602 18.87 -15.40 -22.30
CA ASP A 602 18.05 -15.11 -23.46
C ASP A 602 16.73 -15.87 -23.36
N VAL A 603 15.62 -15.17 -23.65
CA VAL A 603 14.28 -15.77 -23.72
C VAL A 603 13.60 -15.30 -24.99
N LEU A 604 13.24 -16.24 -25.86
CA LEU A 604 12.42 -15.97 -27.03
C LEU A 604 11.10 -16.75 -26.90
N LEU A 605 9.99 -16.06 -26.99
CA LEU A 605 8.66 -16.64 -27.09
C LEU A 605 7.91 -16.00 -28.25
N ASP A 606 7.32 -16.84 -29.09
CA ASP A 606 6.43 -16.43 -30.17
C ASP A 606 5.28 -17.43 -30.29
N THR A 607 4.16 -17.05 -30.88
CA THR A 607 2.99 -17.92 -31.02
C THR A 607 3.07 -18.86 -32.24
N GLU A 608 4.10 -18.75 -33.07
CA GLU A 608 4.24 -19.53 -34.30
C GLU A 608 5.20 -20.73 -34.17
N GLN A 609 6.36 -20.51 -33.54
CA GLN A 609 7.43 -21.53 -33.48
C GLN A 609 7.80 -21.96 -32.07
N GLN A 610 7.72 -21.04 -31.09
CA GLN A 610 8.17 -21.26 -29.73
C GLN A 610 7.18 -20.63 -28.73
N GLN A 611 5.97 -21.15 -28.73
CA GLN A 611 4.88 -20.67 -27.85
C GLN A 611 5.12 -21.05 -26.38
N ILE A 612 5.55 -22.30 -26.16
CA ILE A 612 5.75 -22.86 -24.83
C ILE A 612 7.20 -23.32 -24.69
N ILE A 613 7.86 -22.83 -23.65
CA ILE A 613 9.19 -23.32 -23.25
C ILE A 613 9.01 -24.16 -21.98
N ILE A 614 9.34 -25.44 -22.08
CA ILE A 614 9.46 -26.34 -20.93
C ILE A 614 10.90 -26.24 -20.41
N ILE A 615 11.04 -25.89 -19.12
CA ILE A 615 12.33 -25.66 -18.49
C ILE A 615 12.56 -26.73 -17.43
N THR A 616 13.51 -27.64 -17.70
CA THR A 616 13.92 -28.68 -16.77
C THR A 616 15.23 -28.31 -16.06
N GLY A 617 15.58 -29.03 -15.01
CA GLY A 617 16.81 -28.82 -14.25
C GLY A 617 16.61 -28.88 -12.73
N PRO A 618 17.69 -28.91 -11.95
CA PRO A 618 17.61 -29.05 -10.50
C PRO A 618 16.97 -27.82 -9.83
N ASN A 619 16.41 -28.03 -8.66
CA ASN A 619 16.03 -26.92 -7.78
C ASN A 619 17.32 -26.16 -7.40
N MET A 620 17.27 -24.87 -7.15
CA MET A 620 18.41 -23.96 -6.94
C MET A 620 19.19 -23.59 -8.23
N ALA A 621 18.90 -24.18 -9.39
CA ALA A 621 19.54 -23.78 -10.66
C ALA A 621 19.09 -22.38 -11.15
N GLY A 622 18.00 -21.83 -10.59
CA GLY A 622 17.51 -20.50 -10.95
C GLY A 622 16.29 -20.49 -11.90
N LYS A 623 15.58 -21.62 -12.06
CA LYS A 623 14.35 -21.71 -12.88
C LYS A 623 13.33 -20.65 -12.51
N SER A 624 12.94 -20.59 -11.25
CA SER A 624 11.95 -19.61 -10.73
C SER A 624 12.40 -18.16 -10.91
N ALA A 625 13.71 -17.89 -10.75
CA ALA A 625 14.28 -16.56 -10.98
C ALA A 625 14.17 -16.15 -12.46
N LEU A 626 14.39 -17.08 -13.40
CA LEU A 626 14.25 -16.85 -14.83
C LEU A 626 12.79 -16.56 -15.23
N LEU A 627 11.84 -17.32 -14.68
CA LEU A 627 10.41 -17.06 -14.90
C LEU A 627 10.04 -15.66 -14.43
N ARG A 628 10.34 -15.34 -13.16
CA ARG A 628 10.07 -14.01 -12.59
C ARG A 628 10.76 -12.90 -13.38
N GLN A 629 12.03 -13.06 -13.75
CA GLN A 629 12.78 -12.12 -14.60
C GLN A 629 12.00 -11.76 -15.87
N THR A 630 11.49 -12.77 -16.58
CA THR A 630 10.77 -12.58 -17.84
C THR A 630 9.48 -11.78 -17.64
N ALA A 631 8.70 -12.10 -16.59
CA ALA A 631 7.50 -11.35 -16.26
C ALA A 631 7.81 -9.90 -15.82
N LEU A 632 8.84 -9.71 -14.98
CA LEU A 632 9.23 -8.39 -14.50
C LEU A 632 9.74 -7.50 -15.64
N ILE A 633 10.55 -8.02 -16.58
CA ILE A 633 11.00 -7.28 -17.77
C ILE A 633 9.79 -6.87 -18.63
N THR A 634 8.84 -7.78 -18.86
CA THR A 634 7.62 -7.49 -19.62
C THR A 634 6.77 -6.41 -18.93
N LEU A 635 6.60 -6.51 -17.61
CA LEU A 635 5.88 -5.52 -16.83
C LEU A 635 6.58 -4.16 -16.85
N MET A 636 7.90 -4.12 -16.65
CA MET A 636 8.71 -2.90 -16.70
C MET A 636 8.59 -2.21 -18.07
N ALA A 637 8.63 -2.95 -19.17
CA ALA A 637 8.41 -2.41 -20.51
C ALA A 637 7.02 -1.74 -20.61
N GLN A 638 5.95 -2.39 -20.13
CA GLN A 638 4.58 -1.88 -20.24
C GLN A 638 4.21 -0.80 -19.22
N ILE A 639 5.01 -0.56 -18.18
CA ILE A 639 4.88 0.66 -17.37
C ILE A 639 5.64 1.85 -17.97
N GLY A 640 6.43 1.64 -19.04
CA GLY A 640 7.24 2.66 -19.70
C GLY A 640 8.62 2.85 -19.06
N SER A 641 9.16 1.83 -18.38
CA SER A 641 10.52 1.82 -17.85
C SER A 641 11.50 1.16 -18.82
N PHE A 642 12.77 1.55 -18.77
CA PHE A 642 13.86 0.78 -19.34
C PHE A 642 14.03 -0.54 -18.58
N VAL A 643 14.61 -1.56 -19.25
CA VAL A 643 14.63 -2.94 -18.76
C VAL A 643 16.05 -3.49 -18.60
N PRO A 644 16.28 -4.40 -17.66
CA PRO A 644 17.58 -5.05 -17.42
C PRO A 644 17.87 -6.12 -18.47
N ALA A 645 18.30 -5.70 -19.64
CA ALA A 645 18.67 -6.56 -20.76
C ALA A 645 19.70 -5.86 -21.68
N ASP A 646 20.30 -6.58 -22.63
CA ASP A 646 21.10 -5.96 -23.71
C ASP A 646 20.18 -5.46 -24.84
N SER A 647 19.08 -6.17 -25.08
CA SER A 647 17.98 -5.72 -25.92
C SER A 647 16.69 -6.47 -25.53
N ALA A 648 15.54 -5.80 -25.67
CA ALA A 648 14.26 -6.43 -25.46
C ALA A 648 13.24 -5.94 -26.48
N ARG A 649 12.54 -6.88 -27.12
CA ARG A 649 11.34 -6.65 -27.91
C ARG A 649 10.15 -7.28 -27.20
N VAL A 650 9.16 -6.49 -26.87
CA VAL A 650 8.01 -6.90 -26.09
C VAL A 650 6.74 -6.64 -26.89
N GLY A 651 6.19 -7.69 -27.47
CA GLY A 651 4.82 -7.64 -27.98
C GLY A 651 3.85 -7.51 -26.81
N VAL A 652 3.01 -6.49 -26.84
CA VAL A 652 2.11 -6.14 -25.73
C VAL A 652 1.34 -7.34 -25.22
N VAL A 653 1.34 -7.54 -23.89
CA VAL A 653 0.52 -8.53 -23.20
C VAL A 653 -0.74 -7.85 -22.62
N ASP A 654 -1.84 -8.58 -22.58
CA ASP A 654 -3.07 -8.12 -21.94
C ASP A 654 -3.23 -8.65 -20.51
N LYS A 655 -2.58 -9.78 -20.22
CA LYS A 655 -2.58 -10.41 -18.88
C LYS A 655 -1.22 -11.05 -18.61
N ILE A 656 -0.81 -11.00 -17.35
CA ILE A 656 0.34 -11.75 -16.85
C ILE A 656 -0.16 -12.63 -15.72
N PHE A 657 0.04 -13.94 -15.85
CA PHE A 657 -0.32 -14.92 -14.85
C PHE A 657 0.92 -15.65 -14.34
N THR A 658 0.99 -15.81 -13.03
CA THR A 658 2.09 -16.55 -12.43
C THR A 658 1.57 -17.56 -11.40
N ARG A 659 2.06 -18.77 -11.53
CA ARG A 659 1.98 -19.80 -10.49
C ARG A 659 3.41 -20.17 -10.11
N VAL A 660 3.96 -19.48 -9.09
CA VAL A 660 5.36 -19.61 -8.67
C VAL A 660 5.42 -19.79 -7.15
N GLY A 661 6.02 -20.90 -6.71
CA GLY A 661 6.25 -21.22 -5.29
C GLY A 661 5.02 -21.81 -4.57
N ALA A 662 5.25 -22.53 -3.47
CA ALA A 662 4.21 -22.99 -2.56
C ALA A 662 3.94 -21.90 -1.52
N SER A 663 2.76 -21.33 -1.50
CA SER A 663 2.33 -20.48 -0.39
C SER A 663 1.46 -21.34 0.54
N ASP A 664 2.02 -21.71 1.69
CA ASP A 664 1.24 -22.34 2.74
C ASP A 664 0.29 -21.31 3.36
N ASN A 665 -0.98 -21.37 3.00
CA ASN A 665 -2.00 -20.56 3.65
C ASN A 665 -2.65 -21.36 4.79
N ILE A 666 -1.88 -21.58 5.84
CA ILE A 666 -2.30 -22.36 7.03
C ILE A 666 -3.53 -21.73 7.71
N SER A 667 -3.75 -20.43 7.52
CA SER A 667 -4.83 -19.69 8.18
C SER A 667 -6.25 -20.04 7.69
N VAL A 668 -6.38 -20.62 6.47
CA VAL A 668 -7.69 -20.96 5.87
C VAL A 668 -7.95 -22.48 5.91
N GLY A 669 -6.96 -23.29 6.31
CA GLY A 669 -7.11 -24.75 6.41
C GLY A 669 -7.21 -25.46 5.05
N GLU A 670 -6.91 -24.78 3.93
CA GLU A 670 -6.88 -25.39 2.60
C GLU A 670 -5.58 -26.18 2.38
N SER A 671 -5.69 -27.34 1.72
CA SER A 671 -4.53 -28.11 1.25
C SER A 671 -3.71 -27.29 0.26
N THR A 672 -2.37 -27.30 0.39
CA THR A 672 -1.44 -26.65 -0.57
C THR A 672 -1.71 -27.01 -2.01
N PHE A 673 -2.11 -28.28 -2.26
CA PHE A 673 -2.50 -28.74 -3.59
C PHE A 673 -3.83 -28.12 -4.07
N MET A 674 -4.81 -27.92 -3.17
CA MET A 674 -6.08 -27.27 -3.54
C MET A 674 -5.86 -25.80 -3.93
N VAL A 675 -5.02 -25.07 -3.18
CA VAL A 675 -4.62 -23.69 -3.53
C VAL A 675 -3.93 -23.66 -4.89
N GLU A 676 -3.00 -24.60 -5.14
CA GLU A 676 -2.30 -24.74 -6.40
C GLU A 676 -3.26 -24.97 -7.58
N MET A 677 -4.22 -25.88 -7.42
CA MET A 677 -5.22 -26.17 -8.46
C MET A 677 -6.19 -25.01 -8.67
N SER A 678 -6.55 -24.28 -7.63
CA SER A 678 -7.39 -23.08 -7.73
C SER A 678 -6.69 -21.95 -8.50
N GLU A 679 -5.38 -21.74 -8.25
CA GLU A 679 -4.57 -20.78 -9.01
C GLU A 679 -4.46 -21.21 -10.49
N ALA A 680 -4.18 -22.48 -10.76
CA ALA A 680 -4.11 -23.02 -12.13
C ALA A 680 -5.46 -22.91 -12.85
N ALA A 681 -6.57 -23.22 -12.17
CA ALA A 681 -7.92 -23.10 -12.72
C ALA A 681 -8.24 -21.63 -13.05
N ASN A 682 -7.89 -20.70 -12.19
CA ASN A 682 -8.06 -19.28 -12.47
C ASN A 682 -7.30 -18.85 -13.74
N ILE A 683 -6.05 -19.29 -13.89
CA ILE A 683 -5.26 -19.03 -15.11
C ILE A 683 -5.97 -19.60 -16.33
N MET A 684 -6.32 -20.90 -16.30
CA MET A 684 -6.88 -21.60 -17.46
C MET A 684 -8.25 -21.06 -17.90
N ASN A 685 -9.04 -20.54 -16.98
CA ASN A 685 -10.35 -19.95 -17.29
C ASN A 685 -10.25 -18.50 -17.84
N ASN A 686 -9.15 -17.79 -17.55
CA ASN A 686 -9.00 -16.37 -17.88
C ASN A 686 -7.95 -16.07 -18.95
N ILE A 687 -7.24 -17.05 -19.45
CA ILE A 687 -6.15 -16.91 -20.42
C ILE A 687 -6.67 -16.40 -21.77
N THR A 688 -5.83 -15.61 -22.48
CA THR A 688 -6.04 -15.13 -23.83
C THR A 688 -4.81 -15.43 -24.69
N GLN A 689 -4.90 -15.24 -26.00
CA GLN A 689 -3.78 -15.40 -26.91
C GLN A 689 -2.61 -14.46 -26.59
N ARG A 690 -2.90 -13.24 -26.09
CA ARG A 690 -1.88 -12.24 -25.74
C ARG A 690 -1.36 -12.36 -24.30
N SER A 691 -1.79 -13.36 -23.54
CA SER A 691 -1.34 -13.55 -22.17
C SER A 691 0.11 -14.06 -22.11
N LEU A 692 0.81 -13.70 -21.03
CA LEU A 692 2.07 -14.31 -20.60
C LEU A 692 1.79 -15.16 -19.36
N VAL A 693 2.14 -16.46 -19.44
CA VAL A 693 1.85 -17.44 -18.39
C VAL A 693 3.14 -18.07 -17.87
N LEU A 694 3.26 -18.14 -16.55
CA LEU A 694 4.44 -18.69 -15.88
C LEU A 694 3.99 -19.76 -14.88
N PHE A 695 4.33 -21.00 -15.18
CA PHE A 695 4.13 -22.14 -14.28
C PHE A 695 5.45 -22.60 -13.69
N ASP A 696 5.51 -22.71 -12.37
CA ASP A 696 6.68 -23.20 -11.66
C ASP A 696 6.28 -24.41 -10.79
N GLU A 697 6.81 -25.57 -11.15
CA GLU A 697 6.66 -26.84 -10.44
C GLU A 697 5.20 -27.25 -10.17
N LEU A 698 4.32 -27.08 -11.15
CA LEU A 698 2.92 -27.45 -11.05
C LEU A 698 2.74 -28.98 -10.92
N GLY A 699 1.83 -29.40 -10.03
CA GLY A 699 1.50 -30.81 -9.78
C GLY A 699 2.31 -31.47 -8.64
N ARG A 700 3.06 -30.70 -7.87
CA ARG A 700 3.96 -31.20 -6.82
C ARG A 700 3.26 -31.67 -5.54
N GLY A 701 2.04 -31.18 -5.31
CA GLY A 701 1.26 -31.45 -4.09
C GLY A 701 0.48 -32.79 -4.08
N THR A 702 0.60 -33.62 -5.11
CA THR A 702 -0.12 -34.91 -5.28
C THR A 702 0.83 -36.04 -5.68
N SER A 703 0.28 -37.20 -6.04
CA SER A 703 1.07 -38.35 -6.55
C SER A 703 1.80 -37.94 -7.84
N THR A 704 2.98 -38.52 -8.08
CA THR A 704 3.82 -38.17 -9.25
C THR A 704 3.06 -38.30 -10.57
N TYR A 705 2.32 -39.39 -10.74
CA TYR A 705 1.58 -39.62 -12.00
C TYR A 705 0.39 -38.68 -12.18
N ASP A 706 -0.35 -38.37 -11.12
CA ASP A 706 -1.40 -37.36 -11.18
C ASP A 706 -0.83 -35.97 -11.53
N GLY A 707 0.29 -35.57 -10.88
CA GLY A 707 0.99 -34.33 -11.16
C GLY A 707 1.46 -34.22 -12.60
N ILE A 708 2.12 -35.28 -13.15
CA ILE A 708 2.53 -35.36 -14.57
C ILE A 708 1.31 -35.23 -15.49
N SER A 709 0.24 -36.00 -15.20
CA SER A 709 -0.97 -36.02 -16.04
C SER A 709 -1.63 -34.63 -16.11
N ILE A 710 -1.74 -33.94 -15.00
CA ILE A 710 -2.30 -32.57 -14.93
C ILE A 710 -1.38 -31.61 -15.70
N ALA A 711 -0.08 -31.63 -15.44
CA ALA A 711 0.88 -30.74 -16.10
C ALA A 711 0.89 -30.96 -17.62
N TRP A 712 0.91 -32.21 -18.07
CA TRP A 712 0.83 -32.57 -19.49
C TRP A 712 -0.45 -32.03 -20.13
N SER A 713 -1.60 -32.30 -19.54
CA SER A 713 -2.90 -31.89 -20.06
C SER A 713 -3.04 -30.36 -20.15
N ILE A 714 -2.47 -29.62 -19.20
CA ILE A 714 -2.46 -28.15 -19.25
C ILE A 714 -1.61 -27.65 -20.41
N VAL A 715 -0.39 -28.17 -20.58
CA VAL A 715 0.51 -27.76 -21.66
C VAL A 715 -0.10 -28.10 -23.04
N GLU A 716 -0.68 -29.31 -23.18
CA GLU A 716 -1.39 -29.71 -24.39
C GLU A 716 -2.58 -28.80 -24.70
N HIS A 717 -3.38 -28.51 -23.69
CA HIS A 717 -4.53 -27.60 -23.82
C HIS A 717 -4.14 -26.19 -24.31
N LEU A 718 -3.03 -25.65 -23.78
CA LEU A 718 -2.47 -24.36 -24.21
C LEU A 718 -1.97 -24.39 -25.65
N HIS A 719 -1.45 -25.54 -26.09
CA HIS A 719 -0.93 -25.70 -27.45
C HIS A 719 -2.07 -25.91 -28.46
N GLU A 720 -3.06 -26.76 -28.16
CA GLU A 720 -4.08 -27.20 -29.11
C GLU A 720 -5.18 -26.17 -29.38
N ARG A 721 -5.51 -25.30 -28.41
CA ARG A 721 -6.62 -24.36 -28.54
C ARG A 721 -6.19 -23.01 -29.10
N PRO A 722 -6.58 -22.63 -30.35
CA PRO A 722 -6.10 -21.41 -31.01
C PRO A 722 -6.35 -20.12 -30.23
N LYS A 723 -7.45 -20.04 -29.47
CA LYS A 723 -7.79 -18.84 -28.67
C LYS A 723 -6.97 -18.73 -27.37
N MET A 724 -6.17 -19.76 -27.06
CA MET A 724 -5.37 -19.86 -25.83
C MET A 724 -3.88 -20.04 -26.12
N HIS A 725 -3.39 -19.65 -27.30
CA HIS A 725 -1.98 -19.72 -27.67
C HIS A 725 -1.12 -18.72 -26.90
N ALA A 726 -1.25 -18.68 -25.60
CA ALA A 726 -0.47 -17.79 -24.75
C ALA A 726 1.01 -18.15 -24.74
N ARG A 727 1.85 -17.13 -24.65
CA ARG A 727 3.30 -17.29 -24.43
C ARG A 727 3.53 -17.86 -23.05
N THR A 728 4.15 -19.04 -22.97
CA THR A 728 4.21 -19.81 -21.72
C THR A 728 5.63 -20.25 -21.38
N LEU A 729 6.07 -19.99 -20.15
CA LEU A 729 7.23 -20.61 -19.53
C LEU A 729 6.75 -21.63 -18.50
N PHE A 730 7.14 -22.88 -18.65
CA PHE A 730 6.74 -23.97 -17.79
C PHE A 730 7.98 -24.63 -17.16
N ALA A 731 8.31 -24.24 -15.93
CA ALA A 731 9.38 -24.88 -15.18
C ALA A 731 8.87 -26.11 -14.44
N THR A 732 9.58 -27.22 -14.60
CA THR A 732 9.18 -28.48 -14.01
C THR A 732 10.38 -29.35 -13.65
N HIS A 733 10.15 -30.32 -12.78
CA HIS A 733 11.07 -31.40 -12.49
C HIS A 733 10.65 -32.73 -13.17
N TYR A 734 9.50 -32.71 -13.86
CA TYR A 734 9.03 -33.87 -14.62
C TYR A 734 9.75 -33.98 -15.96
N HIS A 735 10.64 -34.96 -16.09
CA HIS A 735 11.42 -35.18 -17.30
C HIS A 735 10.57 -35.71 -18.44
N GLU A 736 9.45 -36.34 -18.14
CA GLU A 736 8.48 -36.89 -19.08
C GLU A 736 7.89 -35.80 -19.98
N LEU A 737 7.79 -34.56 -19.50
CA LEU A 737 7.30 -33.45 -20.32
C LEU A 737 8.27 -33.09 -21.47
N ASN A 738 9.52 -33.57 -21.44
CA ASN A 738 10.47 -33.36 -22.56
C ASN A 738 9.99 -34.05 -23.85
N ASP A 739 9.22 -35.14 -23.73
CA ASP A 739 8.70 -35.87 -24.92
C ASP A 739 7.65 -35.04 -25.69
N MET A 740 7.14 -33.94 -25.10
CA MET A 740 6.17 -33.08 -25.77
C MET A 740 6.76 -32.29 -26.94
N GLU A 741 8.07 -31.99 -26.96
CA GLU A 741 8.69 -31.29 -28.07
C GLU A 741 8.65 -32.10 -29.39
N GLU A 742 8.70 -33.44 -29.30
CA GLU A 742 8.61 -34.34 -30.47
C GLU A 742 7.18 -34.38 -31.02
N ARG A 743 6.18 -34.23 -30.17
CA ARG A 743 4.76 -34.33 -30.54
C ARG A 743 4.13 -32.99 -30.95
N PHE A 744 4.63 -31.88 -30.42
CA PHE A 744 4.02 -30.56 -30.55
C PHE A 744 4.99 -29.53 -31.09
N SER A 745 4.74 -28.99 -32.26
CA SER A 745 5.68 -28.17 -33.03
C SER A 745 6.10 -26.85 -32.33
N ARG A 746 5.22 -26.25 -31.55
CA ARG A 746 5.44 -24.97 -30.87
C ARG A 746 5.93 -25.12 -29.41
N ILE A 747 6.18 -26.34 -28.92
CA ILE A 747 6.78 -26.61 -27.63
C ILE A 747 8.29 -26.79 -27.83
N LYS A 748 9.07 -26.20 -26.94
CA LYS A 748 10.54 -26.29 -26.99
C LYS A 748 11.10 -26.57 -25.60
N ASN A 749 12.03 -27.52 -25.54
CA ASN A 749 12.71 -27.91 -24.31
C ASN A 749 13.96 -27.10 -24.06
N TYR A 750 14.11 -26.64 -22.83
CA TYR A 750 15.31 -26.00 -22.33
C TYR A 750 15.69 -26.56 -20.98
N ASN A 751 16.94 -26.41 -20.60
CA ASN A 751 17.41 -26.73 -19.27
C ASN A 751 18.23 -25.56 -18.69
N VAL A 752 18.29 -25.47 -17.37
CA VAL A 752 19.23 -24.57 -16.72
C VAL A 752 20.52 -25.34 -16.46
N SER A 753 21.59 -24.92 -17.13
CA SER A 753 22.86 -25.64 -17.21
C SER A 753 23.52 -25.74 -15.84
N VAL A 754 24.01 -26.97 -15.58
CA VAL A 754 24.86 -27.31 -14.43
C VAL A 754 26.14 -27.97 -14.98
N ARG A 755 27.25 -27.79 -14.31
CA ARG A 755 28.51 -28.43 -14.62
C ARG A 755 29.01 -29.23 -13.43
N GLU A 756 29.33 -30.46 -13.62
CA GLU A 756 30.02 -31.28 -12.65
C GLU A 756 31.54 -31.05 -12.78
N VAL A 757 32.15 -30.61 -11.67
CA VAL A 757 33.60 -30.42 -11.55
C VAL A 757 34.05 -31.10 -10.24
N ASP A 758 34.92 -32.09 -10.33
CA ASP A 758 35.47 -32.82 -9.17
C ASP A 758 34.39 -33.36 -8.23
N HIS A 759 33.36 -33.99 -8.77
CA HIS A 759 32.16 -34.46 -8.02
C HIS A 759 31.37 -33.38 -7.29
N ARG A 760 31.57 -32.13 -7.64
CA ARG A 760 30.78 -30.99 -7.17
C ARG A 760 29.98 -30.38 -8.32
N ILE A 761 28.70 -30.08 -8.04
CA ILE A 761 27.85 -29.40 -9.01
C ILE A 761 28.06 -27.90 -8.89
N VAL A 762 28.41 -27.29 -10.01
CA VAL A 762 28.46 -25.84 -10.18
C VAL A 762 27.24 -25.45 -11.01
N PHE A 763 26.36 -24.65 -10.42
CA PHE A 763 25.18 -24.11 -11.12
C PHE A 763 25.63 -22.97 -12.02
N LEU A 764 25.60 -23.20 -13.33
CA LEU A 764 25.96 -22.17 -14.31
C LEU A 764 24.87 -21.12 -14.49
N ARG A 765 23.65 -21.43 -14.04
CA ARG A 765 22.45 -20.55 -14.14
C ARG A 765 22.16 -20.04 -15.55
N LYS A 766 22.65 -20.73 -16.59
CA LYS A 766 22.47 -20.38 -17.99
C LYS A 766 21.42 -21.29 -18.62
N LEU A 767 20.45 -20.69 -19.33
CA LEU A 767 19.43 -21.39 -20.08
C LEU A 767 20.07 -21.97 -21.36
N ALA A 768 19.90 -23.25 -21.59
CA ALA A 768 20.41 -23.96 -22.75
C ALA A 768 19.29 -24.78 -23.43
N ARG A 769 19.35 -24.92 -24.72
CA ARG A 769 18.43 -25.74 -25.53
C ARG A 769 18.55 -27.22 -25.18
N GLY A 770 17.43 -27.93 -25.11
CA GLY A 770 17.32 -29.34 -24.79
C GLY A 770 16.87 -29.63 -23.37
N GLY A 771 16.33 -30.81 -23.14
CA GLY A 771 15.90 -31.27 -21.80
C GLY A 771 17.09 -31.74 -20.96
N SER A 772 16.94 -31.77 -19.64
CA SER A 772 17.85 -32.45 -18.70
C SER A 772 17.36 -33.87 -18.47
N GLU A 773 18.24 -34.83 -18.61
CA GLU A 773 17.92 -36.24 -18.38
C GLU A 773 18.26 -36.71 -16.97
N HIS A 774 18.98 -35.92 -16.18
CA HIS A 774 19.48 -36.29 -14.86
C HIS A 774 18.82 -35.54 -13.73
N SER A 775 18.49 -36.26 -12.67
CA SER A 775 18.03 -35.69 -11.39
C SER A 775 19.25 -35.35 -10.51
N PHE A 776 19.27 -34.13 -9.97
CA PHE A 776 20.36 -33.64 -9.10
C PHE A 776 19.97 -33.52 -7.63
N GLY A 777 18.81 -34.06 -7.21
CA GLY A 777 18.29 -33.93 -5.84
C GLY A 777 19.24 -34.46 -4.78
N ILE A 778 19.89 -35.61 -5.03
CA ILE A 778 20.84 -36.21 -4.08
C ILE A 778 22.10 -35.37 -3.91
N HIS A 779 22.56 -34.74 -4.99
CA HIS A 779 23.69 -33.80 -4.92
C HIS A 779 23.35 -32.53 -4.11
N VAL A 780 22.13 -32.01 -4.23
CA VAL A 780 21.66 -30.89 -3.40
C VAL A 780 21.59 -31.30 -1.92
N ALA A 781 21.12 -32.53 -1.62
CA ALA A 781 21.12 -33.05 -0.25
C ALA A 781 22.54 -33.13 0.33
N ARG A 782 23.55 -33.54 -0.48
CA ARG A 782 24.96 -33.52 -0.10
C ARG A 782 25.48 -32.13 0.20
N LEU A 783 25.14 -31.13 -0.65
CA LEU A 783 25.50 -29.73 -0.42
C LEU A 783 24.85 -29.14 0.84
N ALA A 784 23.63 -29.56 1.17
CA ALA A 784 22.93 -29.18 2.39
C ALA A 784 23.52 -29.81 3.68
N GLY A 785 24.55 -30.65 3.56
CA GLY A 785 25.22 -31.28 4.71
C GLY A 785 24.56 -32.55 5.21
N MET A 786 23.75 -33.23 4.38
CA MET A 786 23.16 -34.52 4.76
C MET A 786 24.26 -35.57 5.01
N PRO A 787 24.14 -36.48 6.02
CA PRO A 787 25.14 -37.50 6.30
C PRO A 787 25.49 -38.36 5.08
N ASN A 788 26.79 -38.60 4.84
CA ASN A 788 27.27 -39.31 3.66
C ASN A 788 26.69 -40.74 3.51
N SER A 789 26.38 -41.43 4.58
CA SER A 789 25.75 -42.75 4.56
C SER A 789 24.36 -42.72 3.92
N ILE A 790 23.58 -41.65 4.19
CA ILE A 790 22.25 -41.44 3.60
C ILE A 790 22.38 -41.11 2.12
N VAL A 791 23.32 -40.20 1.78
CA VAL A 791 23.59 -39.81 0.39
C VAL A 791 23.98 -40.98 -0.47
N GLN A 792 24.96 -41.83 -0.03
CA GLN A 792 25.40 -43.04 -0.75
C GLN A 792 24.28 -44.06 -0.90
N ARG A 793 23.43 -44.22 0.11
CA ARG A 793 22.30 -45.15 0.04
C ARG A 793 21.26 -44.62 -0.96
N ALA A 794 20.98 -43.32 -0.97
CA ALA A 794 20.08 -42.69 -1.92
C ALA A 794 20.58 -42.82 -3.37
N GLU A 795 21.89 -42.70 -3.62
CA GLU A 795 22.49 -42.94 -4.95
C GLU A 795 22.28 -44.38 -5.43
N THR A 796 22.47 -45.32 -4.53
CA THR A 796 22.25 -46.76 -4.83
C THR A 796 20.79 -47.02 -5.22
N ILE A 797 19.84 -46.45 -4.45
CA ILE A 797 18.41 -46.64 -4.72
C ILE A 797 18.01 -45.95 -6.03
N LEU A 798 18.53 -44.73 -6.30
CA LEU A 798 18.26 -44.01 -7.55
C LEU A 798 18.68 -44.84 -8.76
N HIS A 799 19.91 -45.39 -8.71
CA HIS A 799 20.42 -46.23 -9.81
C HIS A 799 19.56 -47.49 -10.04
N GLN A 800 19.04 -48.14 -8.99
CA GLN A 800 18.12 -49.27 -9.09
C GLN A 800 16.79 -48.83 -9.75
N LEU A 801 16.23 -47.68 -9.37
CA LEU A 801 14.98 -47.17 -9.92
C LEU A 801 15.11 -46.77 -11.41
N GLU A 802 16.22 -46.15 -11.81
CA GLU A 802 16.51 -45.78 -13.20
C GLU A 802 16.71 -47.01 -14.10
N THR A 803 17.36 -48.05 -13.60
CA THR A 803 17.60 -49.30 -14.35
C THR A 803 16.28 -50.03 -14.59
N ASN A 804 15.41 -50.15 -13.60
CA ASN A 804 14.10 -50.80 -13.73
C ASN A 804 13.14 -50.04 -14.69
N ASN A 805 13.27 -48.70 -14.80
CA ASN A 805 12.49 -47.90 -15.75
C ASN A 805 12.98 -48.03 -17.22
N ALA A 806 14.27 -48.27 -17.44
CA ALA A 806 14.86 -48.44 -18.77
C ALA A 806 14.37 -49.75 -19.45
N ASP A 807 14.21 -50.81 -18.67
CA ASP A 807 13.70 -52.10 -19.17
C ASP A 807 12.21 -52.04 -19.55
N ASN A 808 11.39 -51.21 -18.93
CA ASN A 808 9.95 -51.01 -19.21
C ASN A 808 9.69 -50.08 -20.46
N ARG A 809 10.65 -49.27 -20.93
CA ARG A 809 10.47 -48.40 -22.11
C ARG A 809 10.52 -49.16 -23.45
N GLN A 810 10.91 -50.46 -23.49
CA GLN A 810 11.05 -51.23 -24.76
C GLN A 810 9.74 -51.93 -25.24
N VAL A 811 8.59 -51.77 -24.55
CA VAL A 811 7.33 -52.42 -24.94
C VAL A 811 6.19 -51.40 -25.05
N LEU A 812 6.22 -50.58 -26.10
CA LEU A 812 4.99 -49.97 -26.65
C LEU A 812 5.04 -50.05 -28.18
N PRO A 813 4.24 -50.94 -28.82
CA PRO A 813 4.14 -50.95 -30.29
C PRO A 813 3.26 -49.79 -30.74
N ALA A 814 3.74 -49.15 -31.82
CA ALA A 814 2.99 -48.14 -32.54
C ALA A 814 1.77 -48.75 -33.24
N SER A 815 0.70 -47.95 -33.28
CA SER A 815 -0.46 -47.99 -34.17
C SER A 815 -1.47 -49.13 -34.02
N ALA A 816 -2.71 -48.79 -33.63
CA ALA A 816 -3.91 -49.30 -34.30
C ALA A 816 -5.06 -48.29 -34.14
N GLU A 817 -5.62 -47.97 -35.30
CA GLU A 817 -6.80 -47.20 -35.54
C GLU A 817 -8.06 -47.74 -34.86
N ASN A 818 -8.89 -46.83 -34.50
CA ASN A 818 -10.37 -46.88 -34.27
C ASN A 818 -11.06 -48.25 -34.30
N ASN A 819 -11.71 -48.60 -33.18
CA ASN A 819 -13.11 -49.04 -33.19
C ASN A 819 -13.74 -48.96 -31.81
N HIS A 820 -14.85 -48.26 -31.76
CA HIS A 820 -15.80 -48.23 -30.63
C HIS A 820 -16.36 -49.64 -30.35
N THR A 821 -16.28 -50.07 -29.12
CA THR A 821 -17.39 -50.83 -28.45
C THR A 821 -17.21 -50.73 -26.94
N ASP A 822 -18.27 -50.34 -26.29
CA ASP A 822 -18.53 -50.37 -24.87
C ASP A 822 -18.20 -51.75 -24.24
N ASN A 823 -17.47 -51.73 -23.13
CA ASN A 823 -17.86 -52.54 -21.97
C ASN A 823 -16.94 -52.21 -20.77
N GLY A 824 -17.56 -51.94 -19.65
CA GLY A 824 -16.92 -51.60 -18.41
C GLY A 824 -16.03 -52.70 -17.82
N SER A 825 -14.91 -52.32 -17.28
CA SER A 825 -14.25 -52.99 -16.17
C SER A 825 -13.21 -52.10 -15.51
N SER A 826 -13.40 -51.90 -14.24
CA SER A 826 -12.49 -51.57 -13.14
C SER A 826 -11.03 -51.27 -13.52
N GLY A 827 -10.63 -50.01 -13.30
CA GLY A 827 -9.25 -49.56 -13.38
C GLY A 827 -8.34 -50.29 -12.39
N THR A 828 -7.35 -50.95 -12.93
CA THR A 828 -6.24 -51.48 -12.13
C THR A 828 -5.26 -50.34 -11.83
N GLN A 829 -5.22 -49.91 -10.59
CA GLN A 829 -4.25 -48.97 -10.07
C GLN A 829 -2.86 -49.65 -10.02
N LEU A 830 -1.97 -49.35 -10.93
CA LEU A 830 -0.58 -49.82 -10.90
C LEU A 830 0.16 -49.16 -9.75
N SER A 831 0.45 -49.91 -8.71
CA SER A 831 1.27 -49.49 -7.57
C SER A 831 2.75 -49.46 -7.96
N PHE A 832 3.44 -48.36 -7.68
CA PHE A 832 4.86 -48.13 -7.98
C PHE A 832 5.84 -48.93 -7.09
N PHE A 833 5.35 -49.72 -6.16
CA PHE A 833 6.10 -50.66 -5.34
C PHE A 833 5.63 -52.07 -5.58
N GLN A 834 5.93 -52.63 -6.74
CA GLN A 834 6.10 -54.09 -6.85
C GLN A 834 7.59 -54.39 -6.64
N LEU A 835 8.00 -54.46 -5.39
CA LEU A 835 8.99 -55.43 -4.99
C LEU A 835 8.36 -56.77 -5.25
N ASP A 836 8.84 -57.53 -6.24
CA ASP A 836 8.52 -58.91 -6.41
C ASP A 836 9.00 -59.63 -5.16
N ASP A 837 8.14 -59.68 -4.16
CA ASP A 837 8.34 -60.56 -3.01
C ASP A 837 7.71 -61.93 -3.40
N PRO A 838 8.49 -62.97 -3.64
CA PRO A 838 8.02 -64.29 -4.03
C PRO A 838 6.96 -64.84 -3.07
N VAL A 839 6.99 -64.37 -1.81
CA VAL A 839 6.02 -64.74 -0.78
C VAL A 839 4.67 -64.09 -1.04
N LEU A 840 4.63 -62.83 -1.48
CA LEU A 840 3.39 -62.13 -1.82
C LEU A 840 2.77 -62.64 -3.15
N GLU A 841 3.59 -63.06 -4.12
CA GLU A 841 3.10 -63.72 -5.34
C GLU A 841 2.47 -65.07 -5.01
N ALA A 842 3.12 -65.88 -4.21
CA ALA A 842 2.57 -67.17 -3.79
C ALA A 842 1.27 -67.01 -2.99
N VAL A 843 1.13 -66.04 -2.16
CA VAL A 843 -0.10 -65.73 -1.43
C VAL A 843 -1.21 -65.26 -2.38
N ARG A 844 -0.88 -64.41 -3.33
CA ARG A 844 -1.81 -63.91 -4.37
C ARG A 844 -2.36 -65.07 -5.20
N ASP A 845 -1.48 -65.95 -5.67
CA ASP A 845 -1.88 -67.09 -6.51
C ASP A 845 -2.70 -68.11 -5.73
N GLU A 846 -2.40 -68.37 -4.46
CA GLU A 846 -3.22 -69.23 -3.58
C GLU A 846 -4.61 -68.61 -3.34
N ILE A 847 -4.73 -67.28 -3.19
CA ILE A 847 -6.01 -66.61 -3.03
C ILE A 847 -6.82 -66.59 -4.33
N LEU A 848 -6.20 -66.35 -5.48
CA LEU A 848 -6.86 -66.35 -6.79
C LEU A 848 -7.43 -67.68 -7.22
N HIS A 849 -6.79 -68.81 -6.81
CA HIS A 849 -7.25 -70.18 -7.11
C HIS A 849 -8.25 -70.72 -6.09
N LEU A 850 -8.68 -69.86 -5.12
CA LEU A 850 -9.62 -70.29 -4.08
C LEU A 850 -11.08 -70.13 -4.52
N ASP A 851 -11.78 -71.24 -4.66
CA ASP A 851 -13.24 -71.24 -4.93
C ASP A 851 -14.03 -71.00 -3.64
N VAL A 852 -14.17 -69.72 -3.26
CA VAL A 852 -14.79 -69.29 -2.00
C VAL A 852 -16.22 -69.71 -1.81
N ASN A 853 -16.97 -70.04 -2.91
CA ASN A 853 -18.37 -70.40 -2.87
C ASN A 853 -18.61 -71.88 -2.54
N ASN A 854 -17.62 -72.73 -2.71
CA ASN A 854 -17.68 -74.15 -2.47
C ASN A 854 -16.89 -74.66 -1.25
N LEU A 855 -16.28 -73.73 -0.45
CA LEU A 855 -15.57 -74.11 0.75
C LEU A 855 -16.47 -74.30 1.99
N THR A 856 -16.28 -75.35 2.71
CA THR A 856 -16.83 -75.53 4.07
C THR A 856 -16.10 -74.61 5.06
N PRO A 857 -16.70 -74.17 6.20
CA PRO A 857 -16.02 -73.36 7.21
C PRO A 857 -14.68 -73.89 7.74
N VAL A 858 -14.55 -75.20 7.81
CA VAL A 858 -13.30 -75.89 8.27
C VAL A 858 -12.23 -75.81 7.18
N GLU A 859 -12.58 -75.99 5.92
CA GLU A 859 -11.66 -75.89 4.79
C GLU A 859 -11.20 -74.47 4.62
N ALA A 860 -12.05 -73.42 4.81
CA ALA A 860 -11.71 -72.03 4.77
C ALA A 860 -10.68 -71.65 5.87
N LEU A 861 -10.87 -72.24 7.09
CA LEU A 861 -9.92 -72.03 8.19
C LEU A 861 -8.57 -72.71 7.90
N ASN A 862 -8.56 -73.87 7.30
CA ASN A 862 -7.32 -74.61 6.91
C ASN A 862 -6.56 -73.78 5.81
N LYS A 863 -7.29 -73.32 4.80
CA LYS A 863 -6.70 -72.47 3.74
C LYS A 863 -6.14 -71.15 4.25
N LEU A 864 -6.81 -70.47 5.19
CA LEU A 864 -6.29 -69.28 5.86
C LEU A 864 -5.00 -69.59 6.66
N ASN A 865 -4.94 -70.74 7.28
CA ASN A 865 -3.74 -71.17 8.01
C ASN A 865 -2.56 -71.53 7.06
N ASP A 866 -2.87 -72.06 5.86
CA ASP A 866 -1.85 -72.39 4.84
C ASP A 866 -1.31 -71.01 4.23
N ILE A 867 -2.18 -70.05 3.94
CA ILE A 867 -1.76 -68.70 3.52
C ILE A 867 -0.91 -68.03 4.60
N ARG A 868 -1.26 -68.17 5.87
CA ARG A 868 -0.45 -67.68 6.98
C ARG A 868 0.92 -68.35 7.04
N LYS A 869 1.04 -69.66 6.78
CA LYS A 869 2.33 -70.40 6.75
C LYS A 869 3.23 -69.84 5.61
N ILE A 870 2.67 -69.55 4.45
CA ILE A 870 3.41 -68.96 3.33
C ILE A 870 4.02 -67.62 3.77
N ILE A 871 3.31 -66.82 4.53
CA ILE A 871 3.76 -65.50 5.01
C ILE A 871 4.80 -65.64 6.14
N THR A 872 4.63 -66.64 7.05
CA THR A 872 5.47 -66.82 8.23
C THR A 872 6.71 -67.68 8.03
N GLY A 873 6.79 -68.44 6.91
CA GLY A 873 7.93 -69.27 6.58
C GLY A 873 8.04 -70.55 7.47
N SER A 874 6.96 -70.91 8.20
CA SER A 874 6.97 -72.02 9.11
C SER A 874 5.75 -72.93 8.93
#